data_03a606cf638ca012a8f8faf816ee68b9
#
_entry.id   03a606cf638ca012a8f8faf816ee68b9
#
_cell.length_a   1.000
_cell.length_b   1.000
_cell.length_c   1.000
_cell.angle_alpha   90.00
_cell.angle_beta   90.00
_cell.angle_gamma   90.00
#
_symmetry.space_group_name_H-M   'P 1'
#
loop_
_entity.id
_entity.type
_entity.pdbx_description
1 polymer ?
#
loop_
_entity_poly.entity_id
_entity_poly.type
_entity_poly.pdbx_seq_one_letter_code
_entity_poly.pdbx_strand_id
1 'polypeptide(L)'
;MNMMMAFGSRLFAVVLLAGVFAGLPALHAAPVDDANPLVGTASLDDPDLLGNAPPPGEEAYTGFTFPGPALPHHDIILGPINKDLTEAAGNHGIIFPYVHSRRTMLGFSAPMPGLTIMPVVGDWNVPPDRTYASPYDKQTEKASPGYYSVSFPDSNIRTELTTTERTGFYRFTFPKSERGTVLIDLGAGESSVEIINDHTARGRNGQRGGRSFVAEFSKPFKSSGTFRQNQPRLESGRVRRDDSTRPGSKSETGSYAGTFLNFSTTNGETILVRITASRNFDTAQEQLDSEPRDFDQAHQSARKAWAEKLNLIEVKGGTEKERKLFYSTLYNSLLTPRLVAKKGSTMRGRNSDGRVADYDRYSPIAFWDTGRNQIVLLTLLEPDVKTNILRTHLEMARESGWMHTSFYGDHAVFMYLGDWERGLPFDYASVYEYLRKNAMDPAGPRGDLAEYLKNGWVHDDFSAHPSPPNADGHAGVDKTLEYSWDDYAMALFAKKLGKDDDYKMFLARAHNYTNVYDPSTGFMRGRQTDGSWISPYDPVEPYYNYMTKEASGWQNFWLVPHDVQGLINLVGGREKFLTKLDTFFNTPYRPKGIARDVTGMIGQYCHGNQPDQQAAYFYNYAGQPWKTQELIRKILNLMYGSDKFGLAYPGMDDQGATSSWYVLSALGFYTVDPASPNYIIGTPLFDEAVVHLGGGKDLVIQARNNSEKNLYIQSATLNGQPWNKPWFSHADIANGAKLVFEMGPQPNMKWGSAPDAAPPSMTKN
;
A
#
# COMPACT_ATOMS: atom_id res chain seq x y z
N MET A 1 77.06 4.79 66.01
CA MET A 1 75.95 3.93 66.36
C MET A 1 74.72 4.65 65.85
N ASN A 2 73.93 4.01 65.07
CA ASN A 2 72.63 4.40 64.42
C ASN A 2 72.74 5.06 63.04
N MET A 3 72.41 4.24 62.12
CA MET A 3 72.17 4.38 60.68
C MET A 3 70.93 5.17 60.43
N MET A 4 71.01 6.20 59.58
CA MET A 4 69.80 6.86 58.97
C MET A 4 69.74 6.49 57.52
N MET A 5 68.67 5.77 57.13
CA MET A 5 68.33 5.51 55.74
C MET A 5 67.55 6.69 55.16
N ALA A 6 68.00 7.18 54.01
CA ALA A 6 67.31 8.18 53.22
C ALA A 6 66.30 7.49 52.25
N PHE A 7 65.04 7.91 52.32
CA PHE A 7 64.03 7.54 51.33
C PHE A 7 63.95 8.66 50.28
N GLY A 8 64.32 8.34 49.07
CA GLY A 8 64.13 9.23 47.90
C GLY A 8 62.74 9.19 47.37
N SER A 9 62.04 10.35 47.35
CA SER A 9 60.75 10.59 46.72
C SER A 9 60.93 10.74 45.21
N ARG A 10 60.38 9.79 44.45
CA ARG A 10 60.17 9.94 43.00
C ARG A 10 58.78 10.58 42.75
N LEU A 11 58.76 11.84 42.25
CA LEU A 11 57.59 12.47 41.68
C LEU A 11 57.24 11.79 40.34
N PHE A 12 56.10 11.14 40.26
CA PHE A 12 55.49 10.73 38.99
C PHE A 12 54.63 11.90 38.47
N ALA A 13 55.05 12.53 37.37
CA ALA A 13 54.23 13.46 36.62
C ALA A 13 53.17 12.67 35.84
N VAL A 14 51.89 12.78 36.22
CA VAL A 14 50.76 12.31 35.45
C VAL A 14 50.46 13.36 34.37
N VAL A 15 50.84 13.05 33.13
CA VAL A 15 50.42 13.80 31.96
C VAL A 15 48.99 13.37 31.64
N LEU A 16 48.01 14.21 31.95
CA LEU A 16 46.63 14.09 31.47
C LEU A 16 46.61 14.35 29.95
N LEU A 17 46.57 13.32 29.14
CA LEU A 17 46.16 13.41 27.74
C LEU A 17 44.63 13.62 27.72
N ALA A 18 44.20 14.87 27.53
CA ALA A 18 42.85 15.17 27.13
C ALA A 18 42.66 14.66 25.69
N GLY A 19 42.22 13.41 25.54
CA GLY A 19 41.76 12.89 24.25
C GLY A 19 40.50 13.62 23.80
N VAL A 20 40.65 14.40 22.76
CA VAL A 20 39.52 14.90 21.99
C VAL A 20 38.84 13.66 21.36
N PHE A 21 37.81 13.16 22.00
CA PHE A 21 36.87 12.27 21.34
C PHE A 21 36.13 13.11 20.29
N ALA A 22 36.70 13.22 19.09
CA ALA A 22 35.90 13.51 17.89
C ALA A 22 34.89 12.37 17.79
N GLY A 23 33.61 12.67 18.03
CA GLY A 23 32.54 11.70 17.93
C GLY A 23 32.60 11.06 16.55
N LEU A 24 32.88 9.76 16.50
CA LEU A 24 32.65 8.97 15.30
C LEU A 24 31.19 9.20 14.92
N PRO A 25 30.89 9.55 13.65
CA PRO A 25 29.51 9.63 13.21
C PRO A 25 28.86 8.29 13.57
N ALA A 26 27.73 8.32 14.25
CA ALA A 26 26.97 7.11 14.53
C ALA A 26 26.73 6.42 13.18
N LEU A 27 27.23 5.21 13.03
CA LEU A 27 26.94 4.37 11.86
C LEU A 27 25.41 4.18 11.86
N HIS A 28 24.73 4.90 10.99
CA HIS A 28 23.30 4.72 10.77
C HIS A 28 23.09 3.31 10.21
N ALA A 29 22.04 2.62 10.70
CA ALA A 29 21.65 1.35 10.13
C ALA A 29 21.40 1.53 8.61
N ALA A 30 21.68 0.51 7.82
CA ALA A 30 21.39 0.58 6.39
C ALA A 30 19.85 0.66 6.19
N PRO A 31 19.34 1.34 5.15
CA PRO A 31 17.92 1.45 4.85
C PRO A 31 17.13 0.15 4.99
N VAL A 32 17.71 -0.96 4.56
CA VAL A 32 17.09 -2.29 4.65
C VAL A 32 16.98 -2.82 6.10
N ASP A 33 17.74 -2.31 7.02
CA ASP A 33 17.70 -2.69 8.45
C ASP A 33 16.67 -1.85 9.22
N ASP A 34 16.34 -0.66 8.73
CA ASP A 34 15.29 0.19 9.32
C ASP A 34 13.88 -0.24 8.85
N ALA A 35 13.75 -0.92 7.72
CA ALA A 35 12.43 -1.35 7.23
C ALA A 35 11.87 -2.53 8.04
N ASN A 36 10.64 -2.36 8.57
CA ASN A 36 9.90 -3.37 9.31
C ASN A 36 8.56 -3.68 8.62
N PRO A 37 8.41 -4.84 7.96
CA PRO A 37 7.16 -5.24 7.30
C PRO A 37 5.94 -5.38 8.22
N LEU A 38 6.12 -5.40 9.55
CA LEU A 38 4.99 -5.38 10.49
C LEU A 38 4.34 -3.99 10.62
N VAL A 39 4.97 -2.92 10.17
CA VAL A 39 4.36 -1.58 10.17
C VAL A 39 3.12 -1.59 9.25
N GLY A 40 1.97 -1.15 9.79
CA GLY A 40 0.69 -1.20 9.12
C GLY A 40 -0.15 -2.44 9.45
N THR A 41 0.34 -3.36 10.30
CA THR A 41 -0.44 -4.52 10.74
C THR A 41 -1.22 -4.29 12.03
N ALA A 42 -1.08 -3.12 12.66
CA ALA A 42 -1.86 -2.71 13.84
C ALA A 42 -2.79 -1.53 13.51
N SER A 43 -3.96 -1.49 14.15
CA SER A 43 -4.87 -0.35 14.09
C SER A 43 -4.37 0.80 14.95
N LEU A 44 -4.87 2.01 14.66
CA LEU A 44 -4.79 3.13 15.58
C LEU A 44 -5.48 2.73 16.89
N ASP A 45 -4.93 3.14 18.04
CA ASP A 45 -5.49 2.87 19.37
C ASP A 45 -6.04 4.12 20.05
N ASP A 46 -5.81 5.31 19.50
CA ASP A 46 -6.40 6.56 19.97
C ASP A 46 -7.85 6.70 19.45
N PRO A 47 -8.87 6.74 20.36
CA PRO A 47 -10.27 6.86 19.96
C PRO A 47 -10.60 8.12 19.14
N ASP A 48 -9.88 9.22 19.36
CA ASP A 48 -10.11 10.46 18.62
C ASP A 48 -9.59 10.35 17.17
N LEU A 49 -8.52 9.60 16.96
CA LEU A 49 -8.00 9.30 15.62
C LEU A 49 -8.79 8.21 14.90
N LEU A 50 -9.35 7.27 15.61
CA LEU A 50 -10.25 6.28 15.02
C LEU A 50 -11.51 6.91 14.46
N GLY A 51 -11.99 8.00 15.07
CA GLY A 51 -13.20 8.69 14.66
C GLY A 51 -14.50 7.90 14.94
N ASN A 52 -14.38 6.60 15.12
CA ASN A 52 -15.50 5.70 15.42
C ASN A 52 -15.02 4.50 16.22
N ALA A 53 -15.77 4.13 17.25
CA ALA A 53 -15.54 2.85 17.91
C ALA A 53 -16.07 1.74 16.99
N PRO A 54 -15.26 0.73 16.62
CA PRO A 54 -15.78 -0.43 15.91
C PRO A 54 -16.90 -1.08 16.72
N PRO A 55 -17.84 -1.78 16.08
CA PRO A 55 -18.88 -2.53 16.77
C PRO A 55 -18.29 -3.46 17.84
N PRO A 56 -18.99 -3.75 18.95
CA PRO A 56 -18.49 -4.64 19.98
C PRO A 56 -18.03 -5.99 19.41
N GLY A 57 -16.79 -6.36 19.68
CA GLY A 57 -16.18 -7.61 19.16
C GLY A 57 -15.51 -7.48 17.79
N GLU A 58 -15.54 -6.31 17.17
CA GLU A 58 -14.86 -6.02 15.92
C GLU A 58 -13.69 -5.06 16.16
N GLU A 59 -12.64 -5.18 15.35
CA GLU A 59 -11.49 -4.28 15.39
C GLU A 59 -11.59 -3.29 14.24
N ALA A 60 -11.14 -2.06 14.46
CA ALA A 60 -10.90 -1.13 13.37
C ALA A 60 -9.88 -1.74 12.40
N TYR A 61 -10.04 -1.48 11.12
CA TYR A 61 -9.09 -1.95 10.13
C TYR A 61 -7.71 -1.36 10.36
N THR A 62 -6.72 -2.19 10.08
CA THR A 62 -5.32 -1.79 10.01
C THR A 62 -4.97 -1.48 8.57
N GLY A 63 -3.73 -1.04 8.32
CA GLY A 63 -3.21 -0.89 6.96
C GLY A 63 -3.26 -2.17 6.12
N PHE A 64 -3.49 -3.33 6.74
CA PHE A 64 -3.44 -4.66 6.10
C PHE A 64 -2.20 -4.85 5.25
N THR A 65 -1.09 -4.27 5.69
CA THR A 65 0.21 -4.43 5.07
C THR A 65 0.67 -5.88 5.17
N PHE A 66 1.60 -6.22 4.31
CA PHE A 66 2.09 -7.58 4.18
C PHE A 66 3.30 -7.83 5.12
N PRO A 67 3.17 -8.64 6.19
CA PRO A 67 4.22 -8.79 7.20
C PRO A 67 5.33 -9.78 6.86
N GLY A 68 5.18 -10.53 5.76
CA GLY A 68 6.06 -11.66 5.44
C GLY A 68 7.10 -11.37 4.36
N PRO A 69 7.91 -12.38 3.97
CA PRO A 69 8.90 -12.20 2.92
C PRO A 69 8.27 -12.09 1.53
N ALA A 70 8.67 -11.05 0.82
CA ALA A 70 8.43 -10.83 -0.61
C ALA A 70 9.70 -10.25 -1.24
N LEU A 71 9.80 -10.25 -2.56
CA LEU A 71 10.76 -9.44 -3.31
C LEU A 71 10.09 -8.16 -3.81
N PRO A 72 10.86 -7.11 -4.15
CA PRO A 72 10.29 -5.90 -4.76
C PRO A 72 9.46 -6.24 -5.99
N HIS A 73 8.25 -5.70 -6.07
CA HIS A 73 7.32 -5.93 -7.21
C HIS A 73 7.08 -7.40 -7.57
N HIS A 74 7.16 -8.33 -6.62
CA HIS A 74 7.10 -9.75 -6.97
C HIS A 74 5.74 -10.39 -6.66
N ASP A 75 5.38 -11.44 -7.45
CA ASP A 75 4.10 -12.16 -7.33
C ASP A 75 4.07 -13.12 -6.11
N ILE A 76 5.23 -13.56 -5.63
CA ILE A 76 5.34 -14.45 -4.48
C ILE A 76 5.38 -13.65 -3.20
N ILE A 77 4.38 -13.84 -2.36
CA ILE A 77 4.26 -13.31 -1.02
C ILE A 77 3.99 -14.44 -0.04
N LEU A 78 4.83 -14.56 0.98
CA LEU A 78 4.70 -15.57 2.02
C LEU A 78 4.49 -14.88 3.35
N GLY A 79 3.56 -15.36 4.17
CA GLY A 79 3.39 -14.71 5.47
C GLY A 79 2.40 -15.43 6.38
N PRO A 80 2.31 -14.97 7.63
CA PRO A 80 1.42 -15.55 8.62
C PRO A 80 -0.05 -15.31 8.25
N ILE A 81 -0.91 -16.28 8.58
CA ILE A 81 -2.36 -16.21 8.39
C ILE A 81 -3.02 -16.36 9.74
N ASN A 82 -3.79 -15.37 10.19
CA ASN A 82 -4.62 -15.49 11.39
C ASN A 82 -5.87 -16.34 11.11
N LYS A 83 -6.26 -17.16 12.10
CA LYS A 83 -7.39 -18.08 11.96
C LYS A 83 -8.68 -17.35 11.62
N ASP A 84 -8.97 -16.26 12.31
CA ASP A 84 -10.27 -15.59 12.27
C ASP A 84 -10.45 -14.62 11.09
N LEU A 85 -9.38 -14.38 10.32
CA LEU A 85 -9.40 -13.44 9.19
C LEU A 85 -9.51 -14.11 7.82
N THR A 86 -9.46 -15.44 7.75
CA THR A 86 -9.49 -16.18 6.47
C THR A 86 -10.81 -16.01 5.72
N GLU A 87 -11.92 -15.80 6.42
CA GLU A 87 -13.23 -15.57 5.80
C GLU A 87 -13.42 -14.12 5.34
N ALA A 88 -12.86 -13.17 6.09
CA ALA A 88 -12.91 -11.74 5.75
C ALA A 88 -12.05 -11.40 4.51
N ALA A 89 -10.91 -12.06 4.36
CA ALA A 89 -10.01 -11.85 3.21
C ALA A 89 -10.61 -12.27 1.85
N GLY A 90 -11.58 -13.16 1.84
CA GLY A 90 -12.24 -13.63 0.62
C GLY A 90 -13.13 -12.60 -0.07
N ASN A 91 -13.60 -11.58 0.65
CA ASN A 91 -14.56 -10.62 0.12
C ASN A 91 -13.92 -9.34 -0.44
N HIS A 92 -12.67 -9.03 -0.12
CA HIS A 92 -12.03 -7.76 -0.50
C HIS A 92 -10.75 -7.90 -1.35
N GLY A 93 -10.33 -9.10 -1.78
CA GLY A 93 -9.28 -9.36 -2.79
C GLY A 93 -7.88 -8.77 -2.57
N ILE A 94 -7.72 -7.85 -1.65
CA ILE A 94 -6.53 -7.03 -1.42
C ILE A 94 -5.95 -7.27 -0.01
N ILE A 95 -6.75 -7.76 0.91
CA ILE A 95 -6.41 -7.87 2.34
C ILE A 95 -5.56 -9.12 2.58
N PHE A 96 -4.37 -8.94 3.11
CA PHE A 96 -3.58 -10.04 3.63
C PHE A 96 -4.18 -10.44 5.00
N PRO A 97 -4.49 -11.73 5.25
CA PRO A 97 -5.25 -12.15 6.43
C PRO A 97 -4.38 -12.20 7.70
N TYR A 98 -3.78 -11.08 8.05
CA TYR A 98 -2.98 -10.91 9.24
C TYR A 98 -3.20 -9.54 9.89
N VAL A 99 -3.46 -9.57 11.19
CA VAL A 99 -3.57 -8.39 12.06
C VAL A 99 -2.77 -8.66 13.34
N HIS A 100 -1.93 -7.69 13.74
CA HIS A 100 -1.01 -7.87 14.86
C HIS A 100 -1.69 -8.13 16.22
N SER A 101 -2.90 -7.62 16.45
CA SER A 101 -3.65 -7.88 17.69
C SER A 101 -4.06 -9.35 17.88
N ARG A 102 -4.21 -10.13 16.79
CA ARG A 102 -4.59 -11.55 16.83
C ARG A 102 -3.47 -12.41 17.37
N ARG A 103 -3.82 -13.49 18.07
CA ARG A 103 -2.87 -14.35 18.79
C ARG A 103 -2.88 -15.80 18.34
N THR A 104 -3.76 -16.16 17.40
CA THR A 104 -3.87 -17.52 16.89
C THR A 104 -3.57 -17.52 15.40
N MET A 105 -2.59 -18.32 15.01
CA MET A 105 -2.14 -18.47 13.63
C MET A 105 -2.68 -19.77 13.05
N LEU A 106 -3.31 -19.67 11.88
CA LEU A 106 -3.74 -20.84 11.10
C LEU A 106 -2.54 -21.53 10.44
N GLY A 107 -1.55 -20.75 10.02
CA GLY A 107 -0.36 -21.22 9.32
C GLY A 107 0.25 -20.11 8.48
N PHE A 108 0.96 -20.50 7.45
CA PHE A 108 1.67 -19.60 6.55
C PHE A 108 1.20 -19.80 5.11
N SER A 109 1.03 -18.70 4.38
CA SER A 109 0.73 -18.74 2.94
C SER A 109 1.89 -19.31 2.15
N ALA A 110 1.60 -19.79 0.96
CA ALA A 110 2.57 -20.36 0.01
C ALA A 110 2.51 -19.62 -1.35
N PRO A 111 3.43 -19.90 -2.29
CA PRO A 111 3.46 -19.26 -3.60
C PRO A 111 2.21 -19.50 -4.48
N MET A 112 1.11 -19.88 -3.87
CA MET A 112 -0.17 -20.19 -4.51
C MET A 112 -1.32 -19.76 -3.59
N PRO A 113 -2.30 -18.99 -4.06
CA PRO A 113 -3.46 -18.63 -3.27
C PRO A 113 -4.19 -19.85 -2.69
N GLY A 114 -4.63 -19.76 -1.43
CA GLY A 114 -5.38 -20.82 -0.76
C GLY A 114 -4.56 -21.99 -0.25
N LEU A 115 -3.26 -22.05 -0.51
CA LEU A 115 -2.39 -23.05 0.09
C LEU A 115 -1.81 -22.53 1.40
N THR A 116 -2.03 -23.29 2.47
CA THR A 116 -1.50 -23.01 3.83
C THR A 116 -0.58 -24.14 4.27
N ILE A 117 0.56 -23.80 4.86
CA ILE A 117 1.48 -24.74 5.47
C ILE A 117 1.58 -24.45 6.98
N MET A 118 1.53 -25.53 7.81
CA MET A 118 1.61 -25.38 9.27
C MET A 118 2.40 -26.52 9.89
N PRO A 119 3.45 -26.25 10.68
CA PRO A 119 4.15 -27.27 11.45
C PRO A 119 3.43 -27.50 12.78
N VAL A 120 3.30 -28.76 13.21
CA VAL A 120 2.67 -29.16 14.46
C VAL A 120 3.43 -30.34 15.11
N VAL A 121 3.18 -30.60 16.40
CA VAL A 121 3.71 -31.74 17.14
C VAL A 121 2.56 -32.50 17.76
N GLY A 122 2.64 -33.82 17.78
CA GLY A 122 1.68 -34.73 18.40
C GLY A 122 0.85 -35.54 17.42
N ASP A 123 -0.13 -36.27 17.96
CA ASP A 123 -1.10 -37.02 17.13
C ASP A 123 -2.01 -36.03 16.41
N TRP A 124 -1.91 -36.06 15.09
CA TRP A 124 -2.75 -35.25 14.28
C TRP A 124 -3.85 -36.09 13.63
N ASN A 125 -5.08 -35.89 14.06
CA ASN A 125 -6.29 -36.26 13.36
C ASN A 125 -6.91 -34.98 12.83
N VAL A 126 -7.43 -34.97 11.59
CA VAL A 126 -8.06 -33.78 11.04
C VAL A 126 -9.16 -33.31 11.97
N PRO A 127 -8.95 -32.20 12.66
CA PRO A 127 -10.03 -31.67 13.47
C PRO A 127 -11.02 -30.97 12.54
N PRO A 128 -12.31 -31.01 12.85
CA PRO A 128 -13.27 -30.11 12.25
C PRO A 128 -12.81 -28.66 12.49
N ASP A 129 -13.10 -27.77 11.55
CA ASP A 129 -12.86 -26.31 11.68
C ASP A 129 -11.39 -25.83 11.72
N ARG A 130 -10.45 -26.53 11.07
CA ARG A 130 -9.04 -26.12 11.03
C ARG A 130 -8.44 -25.90 12.42
N THR A 131 -8.74 -26.77 13.39
CA THR A 131 -8.30 -26.66 14.78
C THR A 131 -6.81 -26.94 14.98
N TYR A 132 -6.04 -27.09 13.89
CA TYR A 132 -4.57 -27.08 13.93
C TYR A 132 -3.98 -25.67 14.12
N ALA A 133 -4.80 -24.64 14.10
CA ALA A 133 -4.37 -23.29 14.42
C ALA A 133 -3.81 -23.22 15.84
N SER A 134 -2.66 -22.56 16.00
CA SER A 134 -1.93 -22.48 17.26
C SER A 134 -1.73 -21.05 17.74
N PRO A 135 -1.75 -20.83 19.07
CA PRO A 135 -1.21 -19.60 19.63
C PRO A 135 0.25 -19.42 19.26
N TYR A 136 0.67 -18.18 19.07
CA TYR A 136 2.09 -17.86 18.79
C TYR A 136 2.60 -16.76 19.72
N ASP A 137 3.92 -16.75 19.91
CA ASP A 137 4.56 -15.78 20.80
C ASP A 137 5.00 -14.53 20.01
N LYS A 138 4.28 -13.45 20.18
CA LYS A 138 4.54 -12.16 19.55
C LYS A 138 5.89 -11.54 19.92
N GLN A 139 6.47 -11.88 21.06
CA GLN A 139 7.79 -11.40 21.45
C GLN A 139 8.90 -12.04 20.61
N THR A 140 8.63 -13.21 20.04
CA THR A 140 9.55 -13.90 19.12
C THR A 140 9.33 -13.54 17.66
N GLU A 141 8.24 -12.80 17.36
CA GLU A 141 7.90 -12.40 16.00
C GLU A 141 8.90 -11.38 15.48
N LYS A 142 9.49 -11.66 14.33
CA LYS A 142 10.44 -10.77 13.65
C LYS A 142 10.13 -10.75 12.16
N ALA A 143 10.10 -9.56 11.59
CA ALA A 143 10.02 -9.35 10.16
C ALA A 143 11.10 -8.36 9.70
N SER A 144 11.66 -8.62 8.54
CA SER A 144 12.54 -7.72 7.81
C SER A 144 12.36 -7.96 6.31
N PRO A 145 12.78 -7.04 5.44
CA PRO A 145 12.66 -7.24 4.00
C PRO A 145 13.22 -8.59 3.54
N GLY A 146 12.33 -9.43 2.98
CA GLY A 146 12.67 -10.79 2.55
C GLY A 146 12.71 -11.87 3.63
N TYR A 147 12.31 -11.57 4.87
CA TYR A 147 12.37 -12.54 5.98
C TYR A 147 11.24 -12.36 7.00
N TYR A 148 10.77 -13.48 7.56
CA TYR A 148 9.83 -13.52 8.68
C TYR A 148 10.16 -14.68 9.61
N SER A 149 9.97 -14.53 10.92
CA SER A 149 10.06 -15.65 11.87
C SER A 149 9.14 -15.47 13.07
N VAL A 150 8.73 -16.61 13.66
CA VAL A 150 7.89 -16.66 14.87
C VAL A 150 8.05 -18.01 15.57
N SER A 151 7.77 -18.07 16.87
CA SER A 151 7.77 -19.32 17.66
C SER A 151 6.36 -19.64 18.19
N PHE A 152 6.05 -20.92 18.24
CA PHE A 152 4.83 -21.50 18.78
C PHE A 152 5.14 -22.11 20.16
N PRO A 153 4.72 -21.51 21.28
CA PRO A 153 5.08 -21.96 22.61
C PRO A 153 4.55 -23.37 22.94
N ASP A 154 3.32 -23.69 22.51
CA ASP A 154 2.68 -24.98 22.83
C ASP A 154 3.38 -26.17 22.17
N SER A 155 3.90 -25.99 20.98
CA SER A 155 4.63 -27.03 20.21
C SER A 155 6.15 -26.89 20.32
N ASN A 156 6.67 -25.78 20.86
CA ASN A 156 8.08 -25.43 20.88
C ASN A 156 8.73 -25.49 19.47
N ILE A 157 7.97 -25.07 18.45
CA ILE A 157 8.45 -24.97 17.09
C ILE A 157 8.79 -23.51 16.77
N ARG A 158 9.97 -23.28 16.17
CA ARG A 158 10.31 -22.00 15.53
C ARG A 158 10.14 -22.15 14.02
N THR A 159 9.48 -21.18 13.43
CA THR A 159 9.28 -21.09 11.98
C THR A 159 9.99 -19.86 11.42
N GLU A 160 10.66 -20.05 10.30
CA GLU A 160 11.33 -18.99 9.54
C GLU A 160 10.93 -19.09 8.08
N LEU A 161 10.69 -17.95 7.44
CA LEU A 161 10.26 -17.84 6.04
C LEU A 161 11.21 -16.93 5.28
N THR A 162 11.49 -17.29 4.03
CA THR A 162 12.12 -16.42 3.03
C THR A 162 11.63 -16.80 1.62
N THR A 163 12.01 -16.04 0.61
CA THR A 163 11.56 -16.27 -0.76
C THR A 163 12.63 -15.92 -1.79
N THR A 164 12.54 -16.56 -2.93
CA THR A 164 13.20 -16.15 -4.18
C THR A 164 12.14 -15.69 -5.18
N GLU A 165 12.52 -15.44 -6.43
CA GLU A 165 11.57 -15.08 -7.51
C GLU A 165 10.48 -16.14 -7.75
N ARG A 166 10.73 -17.42 -7.41
CA ARG A 166 9.86 -18.53 -7.82
C ARG A 166 9.48 -19.48 -6.71
N THR A 167 10.22 -19.46 -5.59
CA THR A 167 10.15 -20.48 -4.55
C THR A 167 9.99 -19.86 -3.17
N GLY A 168 9.02 -20.38 -2.41
CA GLY A 168 8.90 -20.11 -0.99
C GLY A 168 9.74 -21.09 -0.18
N PHE A 169 10.45 -20.58 0.81
CA PHE A 169 11.30 -21.35 1.72
C PHE A 169 10.76 -21.27 3.13
N TYR A 170 10.61 -22.43 3.77
CA TYR A 170 10.16 -22.56 5.15
C TYR A 170 11.16 -23.39 5.93
N ARG A 171 11.71 -22.84 6.99
CA ARG A 171 12.61 -23.56 7.91
C ARG A 171 11.90 -23.76 9.24
N PHE A 172 11.54 -25.01 9.55
CA PHE A 172 10.89 -25.39 10.78
C PHE A 172 11.90 -26.03 11.73
N THR A 173 12.15 -25.42 12.89
CA THR A 173 12.98 -25.99 13.95
C THR A 173 12.10 -26.69 14.95
N PHE A 174 12.22 -28.02 15.05
CA PHE A 174 11.39 -28.86 15.90
C PHE A 174 12.05 -29.17 17.23
N PRO A 175 11.28 -29.43 18.30
CA PRO A 175 11.75 -30.13 19.49
C PRO A 175 12.01 -31.60 19.18
N LYS A 176 12.57 -32.35 20.16
CA LYS A 176 12.61 -33.82 20.05
C LYS A 176 11.17 -34.37 20.03
N SER A 177 10.81 -35.07 18.96
CA SER A 177 9.49 -35.66 18.79
C SER A 177 9.54 -36.87 17.86
N GLU A 178 8.79 -37.91 18.20
CA GLU A 178 8.52 -39.02 17.28
C GLU A 178 7.40 -38.66 16.26
N ARG A 179 6.74 -37.52 16.46
CA ARG A 179 5.55 -37.06 15.72
C ARG A 179 5.61 -35.56 15.44
N GLY A 180 6.71 -35.08 14.86
CA GLY A 180 6.77 -33.78 14.21
C GLY A 180 5.99 -33.88 12.90
N THR A 181 5.10 -32.95 12.59
CA THR A 181 4.24 -33.02 11.40
C THR A 181 4.25 -31.68 10.66
N VAL A 182 4.31 -31.73 9.34
CA VAL A 182 4.04 -30.58 8.48
C VAL A 182 2.74 -30.83 7.72
N LEU A 183 1.81 -29.90 7.88
CA LEU A 183 0.51 -29.91 7.19
C LEU A 183 0.58 -29.04 5.94
N ILE A 184 -0.01 -29.52 4.84
CA ILE A 184 -0.31 -28.73 3.65
C ILE A 184 -1.82 -28.79 3.42
N ASP A 185 -2.49 -27.64 3.54
CA ASP A 185 -3.93 -27.47 3.36
C ASP A 185 -4.18 -26.63 2.11
N LEU A 186 -4.98 -27.13 1.17
CA LEU A 186 -5.28 -26.47 -0.10
C LEU A 186 -6.49 -25.53 -0.05
N GLY A 187 -7.13 -25.42 1.11
CA GLY A 187 -8.27 -24.52 1.32
C GLY A 187 -9.50 -24.89 0.47
N ALA A 188 -10.37 -23.91 0.28
CA ALA A 188 -11.63 -24.08 -0.45
C ALA A 188 -11.41 -24.33 -1.96
N GLY A 189 -12.31 -25.07 -2.57
CA GLY A 189 -12.33 -25.38 -4.01
C GLY A 189 -11.87 -26.81 -4.31
N GLU A 190 -12.24 -27.31 -5.49
CA GLU A 190 -11.81 -28.61 -6.00
C GLU A 190 -10.28 -28.63 -6.14
N SER A 191 -9.61 -29.34 -5.25
CA SER A 191 -8.15 -29.40 -5.15
C SER A 191 -7.67 -30.83 -5.15
N SER A 192 -6.41 -31.06 -5.49
CA SER A 192 -5.80 -32.40 -5.42
C SER A 192 -4.41 -32.33 -4.81
N VAL A 193 -4.03 -33.33 -4.03
CA VAL A 193 -2.70 -33.51 -3.47
C VAL A 193 -2.23 -34.93 -3.70
N GLU A 194 -0.92 -35.10 -3.95
CA GLU A 194 -0.27 -36.38 -4.17
C GLU A 194 1.11 -36.40 -3.51
N ILE A 195 1.41 -37.52 -2.83
CA ILE A 195 2.72 -37.79 -2.20
C ILE A 195 3.52 -38.67 -3.20
N ILE A 196 4.53 -38.07 -3.80
CA ILE A 196 5.31 -38.66 -4.91
C ILE A 196 6.33 -39.69 -4.39
N ASN A 197 7.07 -39.30 -3.34
CA ASN A 197 8.08 -40.10 -2.67
C ASN A 197 8.17 -39.68 -1.21
N ASP A 198 9.22 -40.10 -0.49
CA ASP A 198 9.41 -39.80 0.91
C ASP A 198 9.96 -38.38 1.20
N HIS A 199 10.19 -37.57 0.16
CA HIS A 199 10.65 -36.18 0.28
C HIS A 199 9.78 -35.18 -0.48
N THR A 200 8.82 -35.64 -1.31
CA THR A 200 8.14 -34.76 -2.27
C THR A 200 6.63 -34.98 -2.24
N ALA A 201 5.91 -33.88 -2.07
CA ALA A 201 4.48 -33.80 -2.28
C ALA A 201 4.17 -32.78 -3.39
N ARG A 202 3.10 -32.99 -4.14
CA ARG A 202 2.61 -32.04 -5.15
C ARG A 202 1.10 -31.94 -5.09
N GLY A 203 0.55 -30.90 -5.65
CA GLY A 203 -0.89 -30.75 -5.71
C GLY A 203 -1.32 -29.61 -6.61
N ARG A 204 -2.63 -29.52 -6.80
CA ARG A 204 -3.26 -28.49 -7.61
C ARG A 204 -4.43 -27.89 -6.86
N ASN A 205 -4.51 -26.55 -6.87
CA ASN A 205 -5.67 -25.81 -6.38
C ASN A 205 -6.67 -25.63 -7.52
N GLY A 206 -7.93 -26.01 -7.29
CA GLY A 206 -9.03 -25.87 -8.24
C GLY A 206 -9.66 -24.48 -8.27
N GLN A 207 -9.16 -23.51 -7.51
CA GLN A 207 -9.65 -22.13 -7.58
C GLN A 207 -9.41 -21.52 -8.96
N ARG A 208 -10.17 -20.46 -9.29
CA ARG A 208 -10.10 -19.78 -10.58
C ARG A 208 -8.67 -19.34 -10.91
N GLY A 209 -8.09 -19.91 -11.98
CA GLY A 209 -6.67 -19.73 -12.31
C GLY A 209 -5.74 -20.75 -11.65
N GLY A 210 -6.27 -21.89 -11.20
CA GLY A 210 -5.59 -22.92 -10.41
C GLY A 210 -4.17 -23.23 -10.86
N ARG A 211 -3.25 -23.18 -9.89
CA ARG A 211 -1.83 -23.50 -10.06
C ARG A 211 -1.54 -24.90 -9.55
N SER A 212 -0.51 -25.52 -10.09
CA SER A 212 0.11 -26.73 -9.58
C SER A 212 1.32 -26.37 -8.75
N PHE A 213 1.53 -27.02 -7.60
CA PHE A 213 2.71 -26.83 -6.77
C PHE A 213 3.51 -28.12 -6.64
N VAL A 214 4.80 -27.97 -6.36
CA VAL A 214 5.70 -29.02 -5.89
C VAL A 214 6.35 -28.55 -4.59
N ALA A 215 6.31 -29.40 -3.55
CA ALA A 215 6.92 -29.17 -2.25
C ALA A 215 7.99 -30.22 -2.00
N GLU A 216 9.24 -29.81 -1.78
CA GLU A 216 10.37 -30.67 -1.47
C GLU A 216 10.83 -30.44 -0.03
N PHE A 217 11.13 -31.53 0.68
CA PHE A 217 11.52 -31.56 2.08
C PHE A 217 12.97 -32.05 2.23
N SER A 218 13.74 -31.42 3.10
CA SER A 218 15.14 -31.77 3.35
C SER A 218 15.33 -33.11 4.07
N LYS A 219 14.25 -33.67 4.64
CA LYS A 219 14.26 -34.92 5.41
C LYS A 219 13.15 -35.84 4.92
N PRO A 220 13.39 -37.18 4.85
CA PRO A 220 12.36 -38.15 4.46
C PRO A 220 11.24 -38.24 5.50
N PHE A 221 10.00 -38.40 5.03
CA PHE A 221 8.85 -38.65 5.87
C PHE A 221 8.96 -40.03 6.52
N LYS A 222 8.75 -40.12 7.82
CA LYS A 222 8.60 -41.37 8.55
C LYS A 222 7.27 -42.07 8.18
N SER A 223 6.23 -41.27 8.03
CA SER A 223 4.91 -41.66 7.56
C SER A 223 4.16 -40.46 7.00
N SER A 224 3.11 -40.69 6.26
CA SER A 224 2.30 -39.67 5.65
C SER A 224 0.85 -40.12 5.48
N GLY A 225 -0.01 -39.18 5.16
CA GLY A 225 -1.38 -39.45 4.78
C GLY A 225 -2.05 -38.20 4.22
N THR A 226 -3.29 -38.39 3.82
CA THR A 226 -4.10 -37.32 3.25
C THR A 226 -5.34 -37.05 4.10
N PHE A 227 -5.91 -35.87 3.91
CA PHE A 227 -7.16 -35.50 4.55
C PHE A 227 -8.05 -34.70 3.60
N ARG A 228 -9.33 -34.66 3.92
CA ARG A 228 -10.32 -33.83 3.26
C ARG A 228 -11.26 -33.28 4.32
N GLN A 229 -11.56 -31.99 4.22
CA GLN A 229 -12.62 -31.34 4.99
C GLN A 229 -13.73 -30.93 4.02
N ASN A 230 -14.95 -31.31 4.31
CA ASN A 230 -16.09 -30.87 3.52
C ASN A 230 -16.72 -29.64 4.15
N GLN A 231 -17.24 -28.73 3.31
CA GLN A 231 -18.08 -27.65 3.82
C GLN A 231 -19.28 -28.25 4.58
N PRO A 232 -19.65 -27.65 5.72
CA PRO A 232 -20.84 -28.07 6.45
C PRO A 232 -22.06 -27.97 5.52
N ARG A 233 -22.72 -29.09 5.22
CA ARG A 233 -23.99 -29.13 4.51
C ARG A 233 -25.12 -29.20 5.53
N LEU A 234 -26.11 -28.32 5.37
CA LEU A 234 -27.35 -28.43 6.12
C LEU A 234 -28.23 -29.50 5.46
N GLU A 235 -28.25 -30.70 6.01
CA GLU A 235 -29.19 -31.75 5.63
C GLU A 235 -30.18 -32.00 6.77
N SER A 236 -31.46 -31.79 6.50
CA SER A 236 -32.56 -32.06 7.44
C SER A 236 -32.39 -31.37 8.81
N GLY A 237 -31.88 -30.12 8.84
CA GLY A 237 -31.69 -29.38 10.09
C GLY A 237 -30.47 -29.79 10.91
N ARG A 238 -29.62 -30.68 10.41
CA ARG A 238 -28.33 -31.06 11.03
C ARG A 238 -27.17 -30.70 10.13
N VAL A 239 -26.12 -30.12 10.74
CA VAL A 239 -24.85 -29.88 10.05
C VAL A 239 -24.14 -31.24 9.90
N ARG A 240 -24.03 -31.74 8.66
CA ARG A 240 -23.25 -32.94 8.35
C ARG A 240 -21.90 -32.52 7.81
N ARG A 241 -20.83 -33.10 8.35
CA ARG A 241 -19.45 -32.95 7.88
C ARG A 241 -18.92 -34.33 7.55
N ASP A 242 -18.42 -34.50 6.32
CA ASP A 242 -17.73 -35.71 5.90
C ASP A 242 -16.22 -35.48 5.92
N ASP A 243 -15.70 -35.11 7.12
CA ASP A 243 -14.26 -34.97 7.30
C ASP A 243 -13.61 -36.34 7.35
N SER A 244 -12.56 -36.54 6.58
CA SER A 244 -11.85 -37.82 6.53
C SER A 244 -10.35 -37.62 6.62
N THR A 245 -9.72 -38.35 7.54
CA THR A 245 -8.27 -38.55 7.61
C THR A 245 -7.93 -39.93 7.12
N ARG A 246 -6.95 -40.03 6.21
CA ARG A 246 -6.54 -41.30 5.58
C ARG A 246 -5.04 -41.52 5.77
N PRO A 247 -4.60 -42.10 6.90
CA PRO A 247 -3.20 -42.46 7.12
C PRO A 247 -2.74 -43.48 6.04
N GLY A 248 -1.54 -43.26 5.50
CA GLY A 248 -0.98 -44.08 4.47
C GLY A 248 -1.50 -43.82 3.06
N SER A 249 -2.58 -43.03 2.90
CA SER A 249 -3.03 -42.59 1.58
C SER A 249 -1.98 -41.69 0.91
N LYS A 250 -1.78 -41.87 -0.38
CA LYS A 250 -0.84 -41.07 -1.18
C LYS A 250 -1.50 -40.01 -2.04
N SER A 251 -2.83 -40.01 -2.12
CA SER A 251 -3.54 -39.00 -2.91
C SER A 251 -4.92 -38.68 -2.33
N GLU A 252 -5.36 -37.43 -2.51
CA GLU A 252 -6.70 -36.96 -2.17
C GLU A 252 -7.16 -35.93 -3.19
N THR A 253 -8.46 -35.93 -3.46
CA THR A 253 -9.09 -34.94 -4.32
C THR A 253 -10.41 -34.47 -3.72
N GLY A 254 -10.69 -33.21 -3.78
CA GLY A 254 -11.93 -32.60 -3.29
C GLY A 254 -11.71 -31.21 -2.68
N SER A 255 -12.77 -30.66 -2.15
CA SER A 255 -12.69 -29.38 -1.44
C SER A 255 -11.94 -29.55 -0.13
N TYR A 256 -11.06 -28.59 0.20
CA TYR A 256 -10.20 -28.65 1.39
C TYR A 256 -9.36 -29.95 1.47
N ALA A 257 -8.89 -30.45 0.34
CA ALA A 257 -7.91 -31.55 0.32
C ALA A 257 -6.57 -31.08 0.88
N GLY A 258 -5.87 -31.98 1.54
CA GLY A 258 -4.56 -31.69 2.11
C GLY A 258 -3.78 -32.95 2.45
N THR A 259 -2.55 -32.75 2.94
CA THR A 259 -1.66 -33.86 3.37
C THR A 259 -1.00 -33.52 4.69
N PHE A 260 -0.71 -34.55 5.46
CA PHE A 260 0.13 -34.51 6.65
C PHE A 260 1.35 -35.42 6.46
N LEU A 261 2.51 -34.87 6.80
CA LEU A 261 3.81 -35.46 6.57
C LEU A 261 4.53 -35.53 7.90
N ASN A 262 4.77 -36.76 8.40
CA ASN A 262 5.28 -37.00 9.77
C ASN A 262 6.77 -37.28 9.76
N PHE A 263 7.46 -36.76 10.76
CA PHE A 263 8.90 -36.85 10.96
C PHE A 263 9.21 -37.30 12.40
N SER A 264 10.29 -38.07 12.58
CA SER A 264 10.94 -38.20 13.87
C SER A 264 12.05 -37.17 13.93
N THR A 265 12.03 -36.30 14.98
CA THR A 265 12.96 -35.20 15.12
C THR A 265 13.77 -35.27 16.40
N THR A 266 15.02 -34.82 16.38
CA THR A 266 15.84 -34.52 17.54
C THR A 266 15.60 -33.09 18.00
N ASN A 267 16.08 -32.74 19.21
CA ASN A 267 15.88 -31.39 19.72
C ASN A 267 16.67 -30.34 18.90
N GLY A 268 15.99 -29.33 18.40
CA GLY A 268 16.59 -28.29 17.57
C GLY A 268 16.82 -28.71 16.12
N GLU A 269 16.30 -29.86 15.69
CA GLU A 269 16.43 -30.28 14.30
C GLU A 269 15.59 -29.43 13.36
N THR A 270 16.19 -29.02 12.24
CA THR A 270 15.53 -28.21 11.23
C THR A 270 15.04 -29.06 10.05
N ILE A 271 13.83 -28.81 9.62
CA ILE A 271 13.27 -29.31 8.37
C ILE A 271 13.07 -28.12 7.43
N LEU A 272 13.77 -28.14 6.32
CA LEU A 272 13.60 -27.17 5.24
C LEU A 272 12.54 -27.67 4.27
N VAL A 273 11.60 -26.81 3.93
CA VAL A 273 10.59 -27.04 2.89
C VAL A 273 10.75 -25.95 1.82
N ARG A 274 10.82 -26.37 0.56
CA ARG A 274 10.83 -25.48 -0.60
C ARG A 274 9.56 -25.74 -1.41
N ILE A 275 8.81 -24.68 -1.71
CA ILE A 275 7.56 -24.79 -2.47
C ILE A 275 7.60 -23.85 -3.67
N THR A 276 7.39 -24.41 -4.85
CA THR A 276 7.23 -23.64 -6.09
C THR A 276 5.86 -23.94 -6.67
N ALA A 277 5.19 -22.93 -7.22
CA ALA A 277 3.90 -23.07 -7.87
C ALA A 277 3.91 -22.50 -9.29
N SER A 278 3.38 -23.28 -10.23
CA SER A 278 3.30 -22.92 -11.64
C SER A 278 1.98 -23.42 -12.26
N ARG A 279 1.80 -23.27 -13.57
CA ARG A 279 0.58 -23.73 -14.28
C ARG A 279 0.46 -25.26 -14.37
N ASN A 280 1.57 -25.97 -14.34
CA ASN A 280 1.61 -27.44 -14.35
C ASN A 280 2.76 -27.94 -13.47
N PHE A 281 2.80 -29.24 -13.21
CA PHE A 281 3.78 -29.87 -12.33
C PHE A 281 5.19 -29.84 -12.91
N ASP A 282 5.36 -30.07 -14.21
CA ASP A 282 6.68 -30.14 -14.86
C ASP A 282 7.38 -28.77 -14.75
N THR A 283 6.67 -27.71 -15.10
CA THR A 283 7.21 -26.35 -14.96
C THR A 283 7.49 -26.00 -13.50
N ALA A 284 6.65 -26.43 -12.54
CA ALA A 284 6.90 -26.19 -11.13
C ALA A 284 8.16 -26.93 -10.65
N GLN A 285 8.36 -28.17 -11.10
CA GLN A 285 9.55 -28.98 -10.78
C GLN A 285 10.82 -28.36 -11.38
N GLU A 286 10.81 -28.04 -12.67
CA GLU A 286 11.94 -27.38 -13.35
C GLU A 286 12.35 -26.08 -12.66
N GLN A 287 11.39 -25.27 -12.25
CA GLN A 287 11.63 -24.05 -11.50
C GLN A 287 12.25 -24.35 -10.13
N LEU A 288 11.71 -25.33 -9.39
CA LEU A 288 12.22 -25.74 -8.08
C LEU A 288 13.66 -26.24 -8.16
N ASP A 289 13.99 -27.02 -9.21
CA ASP A 289 15.33 -27.58 -9.43
C ASP A 289 16.37 -26.49 -9.76
N SER A 290 15.94 -25.38 -10.36
CA SER A 290 16.79 -24.24 -10.70
C SER A 290 17.07 -23.30 -9.52
N GLU A 291 16.36 -23.43 -8.41
CA GLU A 291 16.44 -22.54 -7.25
C GLU A 291 17.49 -23.01 -6.22
N PRO A 292 18.02 -22.11 -5.39
CA PRO A 292 18.91 -22.47 -4.29
C PRO A 292 18.29 -23.57 -3.42
N ARG A 293 19.15 -24.43 -2.84
CA ARG A 293 18.74 -25.40 -1.84
C ARG A 293 18.95 -24.94 -0.41
N ASP A 294 19.68 -23.85 -0.23
CA ASP A 294 20.04 -23.28 1.05
C ASP A 294 19.12 -22.09 1.40
N PHE A 295 18.58 -22.12 2.62
CA PHE A 295 17.69 -21.09 3.14
C PHE A 295 18.40 -19.74 3.32
N ASP A 296 19.61 -19.76 3.85
CA ASP A 296 20.33 -18.53 4.17
C ASP A 296 20.82 -17.84 2.88
N GLN A 297 21.18 -18.62 1.85
CA GLN A 297 21.47 -18.08 0.53
C GLN A 297 20.24 -17.38 -0.08
N ALA A 298 19.06 -18.00 0.00
CA ALA A 298 17.81 -17.40 -0.48
C ALA A 298 17.49 -16.11 0.29
N HIS A 299 17.61 -16.12 1.62
CA HIS A 299 17.40 -14.94 2.48
C HIS A 299 18.37 -13.80 2.16
N GLN A 300 19.67 -14.09 2.01
CA GLN A 300 20.67 -13.07 1.64
C GLN A 300 20.35 -12.44 0.28
N SER A 301 19.91 -13.25 -0.68
CA SER A 301 19.52 -12.75 -2.00
C SER A 301 18.30 -11.83 -1.94
N ALA A 302 17.28 -12.20 -1.15
CA ALA A 302 16.09 -11.38 -0.93
C ALA A 302 16.43 -10.05 -0.23
N ARG A 303 17.25 -10.11 0.83
CA ARG A 303 17.74 -8.90 1.53
C ARG A 303 18.53 -7.98 0.60
N LYS A 304 19.39 -8.53 -0.27
CA LYS A 304 20.15 -7.74 -1.23
C LYS A 304 19.24 -7.01 -2.21
N ALA A 305 18.24 -7.71 -2.78
CA ALA A 305 17.26 -7.11 -3.68
C ALA A 305 16.52 -5.92 -3.03
N TRP A 306 16.14 -6.05 -1.77
CA TRP A 306 15.53 -4.96 -1.01
C TRP A 306 16.51 -3.83 -0.67
N ALA A 307 17.76 -4.14 -0.32
CA ALA A 307 18.77 -3.13 -0.06
C ALA A 307 18.99 -2.22 -1.29
N GLU A 308 19.02 -2.79 -2.49
CA GLU A 308 19.12 -2.04 -3.74
C GLU A 308 17.92 -1.09 -3.94
N LYS A 309 16.70 -1.53 -3.61
CA LYS A 309 15.49 -0.72 -3.78
C LYS A 309 15.30 0.34 -2.70
N LEU A 310 15.57 0.02 -1.45
CA LEU A 310 15.41 0.98 -0.35
C LEU A 310 16.50 2.06 -0.36
N ASN A 311 17.66 1.78 -0.96
CA ASN A 311 18.71 2.77 -1.20
C ASN A 311 18.38 3.76 -2.33
N LEU A 312 17.24 3.64 -3.02
CA LEU A 312 16.77 4.66 -3.95
C LEU A 312 16.46 5.99 -3.26
N ILE A 313 16.23 5.96 -1.95
CA ILE A 313 16.12 7.16 -1.12
C ILE A 313 16.96 6.98 0.14
N GLU A 314 17.88 7.91 0.37
CA GLU A 314 18.69 7.97 1.59
C GLU A 314 18.25 9.15 2.45
N VAL A 315 17.98 8.92 3.75
CA VAL A 315 17.61 9.98 4.69
C VAL A 315 18.61 10.10 5.84
N LYS A 316 18.85 11.33 6.30
CA LYS A 316 19.69 11.63 7.46
C LYS A 316 18.94 12.51 8.45
N GLY A 317 19.23 12.34 9.73
CA GLY A 317 18.47 12.96 10.81
C GLY A 317 17.20 12.22 11.14
N GLY A 318 16.26 12.89 11.78
CA GLY A 318 15.06 12.26 12.32
C GLY A 318 15.33 11.29 13.46
N THR A 319 14.30 10.82 14.13
CA THR A 319 14.36 9.78 15.16
C THR A 319 14.48 8.39 14.55
N GLU A 320 14.87 7.41 15.34
CA GLU A 320 14.86 6.00 14.92
C GLU A 320 13.47 5.54 14.49
N LYS A 321 12.41 5.97 15.20
CA LYS A 321 11.02 5.70 14.85
C LYS A 321 10.67 6.25 13.46
N GLU A 322 11.01 7.49 13.18
CA GLU A 322 10.72 8.16 11.90
C GLU A 322 11.44 7.46 10.74
N ARG A 323 12.71 7.06 10.92
CA ARG A 323 13.44 6.31 9.89
C ARG A 323 12.82 4.93 9.65
N LYS A 324 12.46 4.21 10.71
CA LYS A 324 11.77 2.91 10.59
C LYS A 324 10.44 3.04 9.86
N LEU A 325 9.63 4.03 10.19
CA LEU A 325 8.37 4.31 9.49
C LEU A 325 8.61 4.65 8.01
N PHE A 326 9.61 5.50 7.73
CA PHE A 326 9.94 5.90 6.37
C PHE A 326 10.33 4.70 5.50
N TYR A 327 11.28 3.89 5.95
CA TYR A 327 11.72 2.74 5.16
C TYR A 327 10.71 1.61 5.12
N SER A 328 9.84 1.48 6.13
CA SER A 328 8.73 0.52 6.11
C SER A 328 7.64 0.94 5.10
N THR A 329 7.31 2.23 5.04
CA THR A 329 6.36 2.74 4.05
C THR A 329 6.94 2.74 2.64
N LEU A 330 8.24 3.02 2.46
CA LEU A 330 8.91 2.84 1.18
C LEU A 330 8.90 1.37 0.73
N TYR A 331 9.16 0.43 1.66
CA TYR A 331 9.02 -1.01 1.39
C TYR A 331 7.62 -1.37 0.91
N ASN A 332 6.56 -0.94 1.61
CA ASN A 332 5.18 -1.21 1.22
C ASN A 332 4.83 -0.60 -0.15
N SER A 333 5.33 0.61 -0.45
CA SER A 333 5.11 1.30 -1.73
C SER A 333 5.71 0.55 -2.94
N LEU A 334 6.75 -0.26 -2.71
CA LEU A 334 7.47 -1.01 -3.75
C LEU A 334 7.09 -2.50 -3.81
N LEU A 335 6.07 -2.94 -3.05
CA LEU A 335 5.53 -4.29 -3.14
C LEU A 335 4.64 -4.48 -4.38
N THR A 336 3.98 -3.41 -4.81
CA THR A 336 3.03 -3.39 -5.95
C THR A 336 3.38 -2.28 -6.93
N PRO A 337 2.91 -2.36 -8.20
CA PRO A 337 2.28 -3.51 -8.85
C PRO A 337 3.24 -4.70 -8.96
N ARG A 338 2.68 -5.92 -9.04
CA ARG A 338 3.46 -7.16 -9.00
C ARG A 338 3.89 -7.58 -10.40
N LEU A 339 5.10 -8.08 -10.53
CA LEU A 339 5.63 -8.68 -11.75
C LEU A 339 4.93 -10.03 -12.00
N VAL A 340 4.04 -10.09 -13.00
CA VAL A 340 3.28 -11.31 -13.34
C VAL A 340 3.92 -12.13 -14.45
N ALA A 341 4.79 -11.53 -15.27
CA ALA A 341 5.60 -12.25 -16.25
C ALA A 341 6.89 -11.48 -16.52
N LYS A 342 8.02 -12.15 -16.38
CA LYS A 342 9.34 -11.60 -16.71
C LYS A 342 9.59 -11.72 -18.22
N LYS A 343 10.29 -10.76 -18.80
CA LYS A 343 10.76 -10.83 -20.18
C LYS A 343 11.44 -12.18 -20.47
N GLY A 344 11.05 -12.83 -21.55
CA GLY A 344 11.53 -14.15 -21.94
C GLY A 344 10.81 -15.31 -21.25
N SER A 345 9.91 -15.06 -20.28
CA SER A 345 9.10 -16.11 -19.66
C SER A 345 7.77 -16.27 -20.37
N THR A 346 7.17 -17.46 -20.25
CA THR A 346 5.81 -17.71 -20.76
C THR A 346 4.80 -16.92 -19.91
N MET A 347 3.95 -16.15 -20.57
CA MET A 347 2.92 -15.34 -19.92
C MET A 347 1.92 -16.23 -19.17
N ARG A 348 1.46 -15.75 -18.01
CA ARG A 348 0.47 -16.39 -17.15
C ARG A 348 -0.84 -15.60 -17.23
N GLY A 349 -1.98 -16.27 -17.33
CA GLY A 349 -3.30 -15.64 -17.29
C GLY A 349 -4.28 -16.20 -18.31
N ARG A 350 -5.52 -15.72 -18.23
CA ARG A 350 -6.67 -16.21 -19.03
C ARG A 350 -6.48 -16.05 -20.54
N ASN A 351 -5.75 -15.02 -20.97
CA ASN A 351 -5.55 -14.65 -22.38
C ASN A 351 -4.09 -14.82 -22.79
N SER A 352 -3.30 -15.60 -22.07
CA SER A 352 -1.85 -15.65 -22.31
C SER A 352 -1.43 -16.49 -23.51
N ASP A 353 -2.30 -17.36 -24.06
CA ASP A 353 -2.08 -18.23 -25.25
C ASP A 353 -0.71 -18.91 -25.30
N GLY A 354 -0.01 -19.02 -24.18
CA GLY A 354 1.36 -19.52 -24.12
C GLY A 354 2.42 -18.60 -24.73
N ARG A 355 2.09 -17.35 -25.03
CA ARG A 355 3.04 -16.35 -25.56
C ARG A 355 4.18 -16.09 -24.57
N VAL A 356 5.36 -15.87 -25.13
CA VAL A 356 6.53 -15.42 -24.36
C VAL A 356 6.45 -13.90 -24.19
N ALA A 357 6.63 -13.43 -22.94
CA ALA A 357 6.66 -12.01 -22.66
C ALA A 357 7.91 -11.36 -23.28
N ASP A 358 7.74 -10.29 -24.01
CA ASP A 358 8.83 -9.53 -24.63
C ASP A 358 9.30 -8.34 -23.76
N TYR A 359 8.63 -8.12 -22.62
CA TYR A 359 8.97 -7.16 -21.56
C TYR A 359 8.48 -7.70 -20.21
N ASP A 360 8.87 -7.06 -19.10
CA ASP A 360 8.40 -7.38 -17.75
C ASP A 360 6.96 -6.89 -17.59
N ARG A 361 5.99 -7.82 -17.52
CA ARG A 361 4.57 -7.51 -17.41
C ARG A 361 4.13 -7.46 -15.94
N TYR A 362 3.39 -6.43 -15.58
CA TYR A 362 2.94 -6.19 -14.22
C TYR A 362 1.45 -6.45 -14.02
N SER A 363 1.01 -6.58 -12.76
CA SER A 363 -0.40 -6.67 -12.40
C SER A 363 -1.12 -5.34 -12.68
N PRO A 364 -2.46 -5.37 -12.86
CA PRO A 364 -3.24 -4.16 -12.90
C PRO A 364 -3.06 -3.30 -11.65
N ILE A 365 -3.18 -1.99 -11.81
CA ILE A 365 -3.13 -0.99 -10.74
C ILE A 365 -4.55 -0.68 -10.27
N ALA A 366 -4.75 -0.55 -8.96
CA ALA A 366 -5.95 0.03 -8.36
C ALA A 366 -5.89 1.56 -8.50
N PHE A 367 -6.28 2.10 -9.64
CA PHE A 367 -6.09 3.51 -9.97
C PHE A 367 -6.81 4.48 -9.02
N TRP A 368 -7.94 4.07 -8.45
CA TRP A 368 -8.67 4.93 -7.51
C TRP A 368 -7.81 5.28 -6.28
N ASP A 369 -7.01 4.31 -5.81
CA ASP A 369 -6.12 4.46 -4.67
C ASP A 369 -4.73 4.97 -5.10
N THR A 370 -3.99 4.12 -5.83
CA THR A 370 -2.56 4.34 -6.17
C THR A 370 -2.35 5.40 -7.24
N GLY A 371 -3.38 5.69 -8.03
CA GLY A 371 -3.37 6.73 -9.06
C GLY A 371 -3.12 8.13 -8.54
N ARG A 372 -3.28 8.36 -7.23
CA ARG A 372 -3.11 9.68 -6.60
C ARG A 372 -1.68 10.01 -6.23
N ASN A 373 -0.82 9.01 -5.97
CA ASN A 373 0.53 9.26 -5.44
C ASN A 373 1.56 8.19 -5.79
N GLN A 374 1.28 6.88 -5.60
CA GLN A 374 2.25 5.81 -5.83
C GLN A 374 2.77 5.81 -7.28
N ILE A 375 1.89 6.05 -8.26
CA ILE A 375 2.29 6.11 -9.66
C ILE A 375 3.35 7.18 -9.91
N VAL A 376 3.30 8.29 -9.18
CA VAL A 376 4.28 9.39 -9.27
C VAL A 376 5.58 8.99 -8.58
N LEU A 377 5.51 8.35 -7.41
CA LEU A 377 6.69 7.85 -6.71
C LEU A 377 7.46 6.85 -7.58
N LEU A 378 6.77 5.92 -8.24
CA LEU A 378 7.39 4.97 -9.18
C LEU A 378 8.03 5.66 -10.38
N THR A 379 7.44 6.73 -10.91
CA THR A 379 8.03 7.50 -12.00
C THR A 379 9.34 8.17 -11.58
N LEU A 380 9.42 8.65 -10.35
CA LEU A 380 10.63 9.27 -9.80
C LEU A 380 11.75 8.24 -9.59
N LEU A 381 11.42 7.07 -9.03
CA LEU A 381 12.41 6.10 -8.56
C LEU A 381 12.76 5.04 -9.61
N GLU A 382 11.77 4.57 -10.38
CA GLU A 382 11.87 3.38 -11.21
C GLU A 382 11.25 3.58 -12.61
N PRO A 383 11.75 4.52 -13.43
CA PRO A 383 11.15 4.84 -14.72
C PRO A 383 11.10 3.66 -15.71
N ASP A 384 12.03 2.72 -15.63
CA ASP A 384 12.01 1.51 -16.47
C ASP A 384 10.88 0.56 -16.06
N VAL A 385 10.68 0.34 -14.75
CA VAL A 385 9.53 -0.40 -14.21
C VAL A 385 8.25 0.30 -14.62
N LYS A 386 8.20 1.62 -14.47
CA LYS A 386 7.04 2.43 -14.83
C LYS A 386 6.70 2.33 -16.31
N THR A 387 7.67 2.37 -17.20
CA THR A 387 7.46 2.18 -18.64
C THR A 387 6.84 0.82 -18.96
N ASN A 388 7.27 -0.22 -18.28
CA ASN A 388 6.69 -1.56 -18.43
C ASN A 388 5.25 -1.65 -17.87
N ILE A 389 4.94 -0.89 -16.81
CA ILE A 389 3.57 -0.76 -16.29
C ILE A 389 2.67 -0.07 -17.33
N LEU A 390 3.12 1.05 -17.92
CA LEU A 390 2.40 1.74 -19.00
C LEU A 390 2.11 0.77 -20.16
N ARG A 391 3.12 0.02 -20.56
CA ARG A 391 2.98 -0.97 -21.64
C ARG A 391 1.98 -2.06 -21.29
N THR A 392 2.00 -2.55 -20.06
CA THR A 392 1.06 -3.57 -19.58
C THR A 392 -0.38 -3.08 -19.71
N HIS A 393 -0.68 -1.88 -19.24
CA HIS A 393 -2.04 -1.32 -19.31
C HIS A 393 -2.49 -1.03 -20.75
N LEU A 394 -1.60 -0.55 -21.62
CA LEU A 394 -1.92 -0.37 -23.05
C LEU A 394 -2.23 -1.72 -23.73
N GLU A 395 -1.49 -2.77 -23.42
CA GLU A 395 -1.77 -4.11 -23.97
C GLU A 395 -3.08 -4.69 -23.43
N MET A 396 -3.37 -4.50 -22.15
CA MET A 396 -4.68 -4.86 -21.59
C MET A 396 -5.81 -4.12 -22.31
N ALA A 397 -5.60 -2.86 -22.64
CA ALA A 397 -6.56 -2.07 -23.40
C ALA A 397 -6.75 -2.61 -24.83
N ARG A 398 -5.67 -3.02 -25.50
CA ARG A 398 -5.73 -3.68 -26.82
C ARG A 398 -6.47 -5.02 -26.77
N GLU A 399 -6.26 -5.80 -25.70
CA GLU A 399 -6.91 -7.10 -25.51
C GLU A 399 -8.41 -6.99 -25.18
N SER A 400 -8.80 -6.01 -24.36
CA SER A 400 -10.19 -5.82 -23.90
C SER A 400 -11.01 -4.88 -24.77
N GLY A 401 -10.35 -4.00 -25.52
CA GLY A 401 -10.96 -2.89 -26.24
C GLY A 401 -11.21 -1.64 -25.39
N TRP A 402 -10.81 -1.65 -24.09
CA TRP A 402 -11.03 -0.58 -23.11
C TRP A 402 -9.81 -0.35 -22.25
N MET A 403 -9.53 0.91 -21.91
CA MET A 403 -8.55 1.20 -20.88
C MET A 403 -9.07 0.70 -19.52
N HIS A 404 -8.20 0.07 -18.74
CA HIS A 404 -8.54 -0.44 -17.41
C HIS A 404 -8.92 0.70 -16.47
N THR A 405 -10.00 0.53 -15.72
CA THR A 405 -10.45 1.41 -14.63
C THR A 405 -10.56 0.61 -13.35
N SER A 406 -10.58 1.29 -12.20
CA SER A 406 -10.86 0.66 -10.92
C SER A 406 -11.77 1.56 -10.07
N PHE A 407 -12.76 0.98 -9.41
CA PHE A 407 -13.79 1.68 -8.66
C PHE A 407 -14.52 2.74 -9.49
N TYR A 408 -14.50 3.99 -9.03
CA TYR A 408 -15.01 5.16 -9.72
C TYR A 408 -13.86 5.89 -10.43
N GLY A 409 -14.20 6.74 -11.38
CA GLY A 409 -13.20 7.46 -12.15
C GLY A 409 -12.53 6.64 -13.26
N ASP A 410 -11.69 7.31 -14.04
CA ASP A 410 -10.91 6.75 -15.15
C ASP A 410 -9.44 7.19 -15.04
N HIS A 411 -8.91 7.08 -13.83
CA HIS A 411 -7.64 7.67 -13.41
C HIS A 411 -6.40 7.10 -14.11
N ALA A 412 -6.54 6.14 -15.02
CA ALA A 412 -5.47 5.76 -15.92
C ALA A 412 -4.92 6.98 -16.69
N VAL A 413 -5.77 7.97 -16.97
CA VAL A 413 -5.34 9.22 -17.62
C VAL A 413 -4.29 9.97 -16.80
N PHE A 414 -4.38 9.96 -15.48
CA PHE A 414 -3.41 10.60 -14.59
C PHE A 414 -2.02 9.98 -14.73
N MET A 415 -1.96 8.66 -14.81
CA MET A 415 -0.71 7.94 -15.01
C MET A 415 -0.06 8.34 -16.35
N TYR A 416 -0.79 8.23 -17.44
CA TYR A 416 -0.21 8.48 -18.75
C TYR A 416 0.13 9.95 -19.00
N LEU A 417 -0.77 10.87 -18.64
CA LEU A 417 -0.48 12.30 -18.80
C LEU A 417 0.65 12.74 -17.85
N GLY A 418 0.57 12.32 -16.59
CA GLY A 418 1.58 12.67 -15.59
C GLY A 418 2.98 12.16 -15.97
N ASP A 419 3.09 10.97 -16.54
CA ASP A 419 4.36 10.42 -17.02
C ASP A 419 4.87 11.17 -18.26
N TRP A 420 3.97 11.55 -19.15
CA TRP A 420 4.33 12.41 -20.29
C TRP A 420 4.81 13.78 -19.85
N GLU A 421 4.15 14.40 -18.89
CA GLU A 421 4.55 15.69 -18.30
C GLU A 421 5.92 15.60 -17.59
N ARG A 422 6.25 14.40 -17.06
CA ARG A 422 7.55 14.09 -16.44
C ARG A 422 8.61 13.58 -17.40
N GLY A 423 8.29 13.55 -18.71
CA GLY A 423 9.26 13.26 -19.76
C GLY A 423 9.50 11.79 -20.04
N LEU A 424 8.70 10.84 -19.52
CA LEU A 424 8.80 9.45 -19.90
C LEU A 424 8.44 9.28 -21.40
N PRO A 425 9.28 8.64 -22.20
CA PRO A 425 8.97 8.38 -23.60
C PRO A 425 7.99 7.19 -23.71
N PHE A 426 6.86 7.40 -24.42
CA PHE A 426 5.88 6.36 -24.66
C PHE A 426 5.01 6.66 -25.91
N ASP A 427 4.23 5.68 -26.37
CA ASP A 427 3.25 5.84 -27.44
C ASP A 427 1.94 6.44 -26.90
N TYR A 428 1.97 7.71 -26.56
CA TYR A 428 0.83 8.41 -25.98
C TYR A 428 -0.33 8.59 -26.96
N ALA A 429 -0.08 8.60 -28.26
CA ALA A 429 -1.14 8.71 -29.25
C ALA A 429 -2.05 7.48 -29.24
N SER A 430 -1.48 6.27 -29.20
CA SER A 430 -2.25 5.03 -29.09
C SER A 430 -3.03 4.94 -27.77
N VAL A 431 -2.43 5.41 -26.67
CA VAL A 431 -3.09 5.44 -25.34
C VAL A 431 -4.32 6.35 -25.37
N TYR A 432 -4.18 7.52 -25.96
CA TYR A 432 -5.24 8.52 -26.04
C TYR A 432 -6.53 7.96 -26.65
N GLU A 433 -6.44 7.14 -27.69
CA GLU A 433 -7.61 6.57 -28.36
C GLU A 433 -8.46 5.70 -27.41
N TYR A 434 -7.82 4.90 -26.52
CA TYR A 434 -8.53 4.09 -25.53
C TYR A 434 -9.10 4.93 -24.39
N LEU A 435 -8.34 5.91 -23.90
CA LEU A 435 -8.81 6.84 -22.85
C LEU A 435 -10.00 7.67 -23.36
N ARG A 436 -9.90 8.19 -24.59
CA ARG A 436 -10.99 8.91 -25.23
C ARG A 436 -12.23 8.05 -25.41
N LYS A 437 -12.05 6.79 -25.81
CA LYS A 437 -13.15 5.83 -25.94
C LYS A 437 -13.84 5.62 -24.59
N ASN A 438 -13.12 5.42 -23.50
CA ASN A 438 -13.69 5.32 -22.17
C ASN A 438 -14.51 6.57 -21.80
N ALA A 439 -14.02 7.75 -22.15
CA ALA A 439 -14.63 9.02 -21.79
C ALA A 439 -15.84 9.41 -22.67
N MET A 440 -16.08 8.71 -23.79
CA MET A 440 -17.09 9.08 -24.77
C MET A 440 -18.15 8.00 -25.04
N ASP A 441 -17.81 6.73 -24.80
CA ASP A 441 -18.71 5.61 -25.14
C ASP A 441 -19.39 5.06 -23.88
N PRO A 442 -20.73 5.24 -23.74
CA PRO A 442 -21.47 4.73 -22.57
C PRO A 442 -21.46 3.22 -22.40
N ALA A 443 -21.05 2.45 -23.42
CA ALA A 443 -20.85 0.99 -23.28
C ALA A 443 -19.53 0.63 -22.57
N GLY A 444 -18.72 1.64 -22.27
CA GLY A 444 -17.41 1.50 -21.65
C GLY A 444 -17.44 1.37 -20.12
N PRO A 445 -16.25 1.37 -19.52
CA PRO A 445 -16.09 1.13 -18.09
C PRO A 445 -16.45 2.32 -17.19
N ARG A 446 -16.63 3.55 -17.72
CA ARG A 446 -17.15 4.67 -16.93
C ARG A 446 -18.62 4.43 -16.62
N GLY A 447 -18.97 4.09 -15.39
CA GLY A 447 -20.35 3.87 -14.98
C GLY A 447 -21.19 5.14 -15.10
N ASP A 448 -22.44 5.01 -15.53
CA ASP A 448 -23.41 6.12 -15.67
C ASP A 448 -22.96 7.26 -16.61
N LEU A 449 -22.04 6.94 -17.56
CA LEU A 449 -21.47 7.95 -18.47
C LEU A 449 -22.52 8.60 -19.38
N ALA A 450 -23.54 7.82 -19.86
CA ALA A 450 -24.60 8.38 -20.70
C ALA A 450 -25.32 9.56 -20.03
N GLU A 451 -25.54 9.43 -18.76
CA GLU A 451 -26.17 10.44 -17.93
C GLU A 451 -25.28 11.64 -17.67
N TYR A 452 -24.02 11.38 -17.29
CA TYR A 452 -23.01 12.44 -17.14
C TYR A 452 -22.84 13.27 -18.41
N LEU A 453 -22.81 12.63 -19.59
CA LEU A 453 -22.71 13.31 -20.88
C LEU A 453 -23.94 14.16 -21.19
N LYS A 454 -25.14 13.71 -20.78
CA LYS A 454 -26.39 14.41 -21.03
C LYS A 454 -26.61 15.59 -20.07
N ASN A 455 -26.38 15.37 -18.80
CA ASN A 455 -26.79 16.30 -17.74
C ASN A 455 -25.62 17.15 -17.22
N GLY A 456 -24.38 16.68 -17.36
CA GLY A 456 -23.18 17.23 -16.68
C GLY A 456 -23.05 16.79 -15.23
N TRP A 457 -23.86 15.81 -14.78
CA TRP A 457 -23.74 15.13 -13.48
C TRP A 457 -24.35 13.73 -13.57
N VAL A 458 -23.96 12.87 -12.62
CA VAL A 458 -24.61 11.60 -12.37
C VAL A 458 -25.63 11.78 -11.25
N HIS A 459 -26.84 11.25 -11.42
CA HIS A 459 -27.89 11.37 -10.43
C HIS A 459 -27.70 10.38 -9.26
N ASP A 460 -28.34 10.70 -8.16
CA ASP A 460 -28.47 9.82 -7.00
C ASP A 460 -29.96 9.69 -6.67
N ASP A 461 -30.69 8.88 -7.44
CA ASP A 461 -32.09 8.65 -7.17
C ASP A 461 -32.28 7.91 -5.86
N PHE A 462 -32.99 8.56 -4.97
CA PHE A 462 -33.37 7.99 -3.71
C PHE A 462 -34.67 7.17 -3.88
N SER A 463 -34.53 5.93 -4.31
CA SER A 463 -35.59 4.96 -4.09
C SER A 463 -35.57 4.52 -2.64
N ALA A 464 -36.14 5.32 -1.75
CA ALA A 464 -36.63 5.03 -0.41
C ALA A 464 -35.69 4.40 0.65
N HIS A 465 -34.50 3.93 0.31
CA HIS A 465 -33.58 3.34 1.29
C HIS A 465 -32.13 3.68 0.97
N PRO A 466 -31.37 4.22 1.94
CA PRO A 466 -29.92 4.19 1.82
C PRO A 466 -29.52 2.73 1.60
N SER A 467 -28.78 2.48 0.53
CA SER A 467 -28.23 1.15 0.26
C SER A 467 -27.46 0.66 1.49
N PRO A 468 -27.55 -0.63 1.84
CA PRO A 468 -26.70 -1.18 2.89
C PRO A 468 -25.24 -0.80 2.65
N PRO A 469 -24.41 -0.70 3.69
CA PRO A 469 -23.00 -0.27 3.58
C PRO A 469 -22.14 -0.98 2.53
N ASN A 470 -22.62 -2.07 1.95
CA ASN A 470 -21.92 -2.89 0.95
C ASN A 470 -22.68 -2.99 -0.39
N ALA A 471 -23.68 -2.18 -0.63
CA ALA A 471 -24.37 -2.18 -1.93
C ALA A 471 -23.64 -1.22 -2.89
N ASP A 472 -23.43 -1.67 -4.13
CA ASP A 472 -22.91 -0.81 -5.21
C ASP A 472 -23.99 0.24 -5.57
N GLY A 473 -23.91 1.37 -4.88
CA GLY A 473 -24.77 2.53 -5.15
C GLY A 473 -24.23 3.38 -6.29
N HIS A 474 -25.01 4.39 -6.71
CA HIS A 474 -24.59 5.27 -7.80
C HIS A 474 -23.38 6.13 -7.45
N ALA A 475 -23.24 6.61 -6.19
CA ALA A 475 -22.22 7.58 -5.78
C ALA A 475 -22.07 8.71 -6.80
N GLY A 476 -23.20 9.33 -7.15
CA GLY A 476 -23.29 10.27 -8.27
C GLY A 476 -22.48 11.53 -8.06
N VAL A 477 -22.36 12.00 -6.82
CA VAL A 477 -21.46 13.12 -6.48
C VAL A 477 -20.04 12.76 -6.81
N ASP A 478 -19.54 11.61 -6.30
CA ASP A 478 -18.15 11.18 -6.54
C ASP A 478 -17.87 11.01 -8.02
N LYS A 479 -18.71 10.26 -8.74
CA LYS A 479 -18.54 10.09 -10.18
C LYS A 479 -18.48 11.42 -10.92
N THR A 480 -19.31 12.39 -10.52
CA THR A 480 -19.30 13.71 -11.14
C THR A 480 -18.00 14.46 -10.88
N LEU A 481 -17.50 14.42 -9.63
CA LEU A 481 -16.24 15.06 -9.24
C LEU A 481 -15.05 14.41 -9.94
N GLU A 482 -14.96 13.08 -9.87
CA GLU A 482 -13.85 12.33 -10.45
C GLU A 482 -13.82 12.40 -11.97
N TYR A 483 -14.98 12.30 -12.65
CA TYR A 483 -15.05 12.49 -14.11
C TYR A 483 -14.68 13.90 -14.52
N SER A 484 -14.99 14.92 -13.72
CA SER A 484 -14.54 16.29 -13.97
C SER A 484 -13.02 16.42 -13.91
N TRP A 485 -12.41 15.74 -12.95
CA TRP A 485 -10.97 15.69 -12.82
C TRP A 485 -10.30 14.90 -13.95
N ASP A 486 -10.82 13.70 -14.28
CA ASP A 486 -10.37 12.91 -15.43
C ASP A 486 -10.48 13.70 -16.74
N ASP A 487 -11.58 14.44 -16.94
CA ASP A 487 -11.81 15.22 -18.14
C ASP A 487 -10.86 16.43 -18.25
N TYR A 488 -10.43 17.02 -17.12
CA TYR A 488 -9.35 18.01 -17.17
C TYR A 488 -8.04 17.40 -17.67
N ALA A 489 -7.66 16.23 -17.14
CA ALA A 489 -6.48 15.52 -17.62
C ALA A 489 -6.62 15.15 -19.11
N MET A 490 -7.81 14.70 -19.55
CA MET A 490 -8.09 14.45 -20.97
C MET A 490 -7.98 15.70 -21.82
N ALA A 491 -8.42 16.86 -21.32
CA ALA A 491 -8.24 18.14 -22.04
C ALA A 491 -6.77 18.46 -22.24
N LEU A 492 -5.94 18.36 -21.20
CA LEU A 492 -4.51 18.60 -21.32
C LEU A 492 -3.83 17.59 -22.25
N PHE A 493 -4.24 16.34 -22.20
CA PHE A 493 -3.74 15.28 -23.09
C PHE A 493 -4.07 15.60 -24.56
N ALA A 494 -5.33 15.94 -24.84
CA ALA A 494 -5.79 16.35 -26.16
C ALA A 494 -5.03 17.55 -26.70
N LYS A 495 -4.78 18.56 -25.86
CA LYS A 495 -3.99 19.75 -26.20
C LYS A 495 -2.56 19.38 -26.60
N LYS A 496 -1.90 18.49 -25.87
CA LYS A 496 -0.54 18.03 -26.21
C LYS A 496 -0.48 17.28 -27.55
N LEU A 497 -1.58 16.62 -27.94
CA LEU A 497 -1.72 15.94 -29.24
C LEU A 497 -2.24 16.86 -30.36
N GLY A 498 -2.53 18.13 -30.09
CA GLY A 498 -3.06 19.07 -31.09
C GLY A 498 -4.51 18.78 -31.47
N LYS A 499 -5.29 18.11 -30.60
CA LYS A 499 -6.73 17.79 -30.82
C LYS A 499 -7.60 18.90 -30.20
N ASP A 500 -7.68 20.04 -30.88
CA ASP A 500 -8.30 21.26 -30.34
C ASP A 500 -9.78 21.13 -29.98
N ASP A 501 -10.57 20.36 -30.74
CA ASP A 501 -12.00 20.19 -30.48
C ASP A 501 -12.20 19.30 -29.22
N ASP A 502 -11.45 18.23 -29.07
CA ASP A 502 -11.45 17.41 -27.87
C ASP A 502 -10.97 18.22 -26.65
N TYR A 503 -9.93 19.05 -26.82
CA TYR A 503 -9.46 19.95 -25.76
C TYR A 503 -10.57 20.85 -25.24
N LYS A 504 -11.31 21.53 -26.13
CA LYS A 504 -12.41 22.43 -25.74
C LYS A 504 -13.55 21.66 -25.05
N MET A 505 -13.92 20.51 -25.62
CA MET A 505 -14.98 19.68 -25.09
C MET A 505 -14.67 19.18 -23.68
N PHE A 506 -13.51 18.55 -23.49
CA PHE A 506 -13.10 18.03 -22.19
C PHE A 506 -12.86 19.13 -21.16
N LEU A 507 -12.32 20.29 -21.57
CA LEU A 507 -12.14 21.44 -20.68
C LEU A 507 -13.49 21.99 -20.19
N ALA A 508 -14.51 22.00 -21.05
CA ALA A 508 -15.86 22.38 -20.63
C ALA A 508 -16.44 21.39 -19.61
N ARG A 509 -16.25 20.08 -19.83
CA ARG A 509 -16.69 19.03 -18.90
C ARG A 509 -15.93 19.04 -17.58
N ALA A 510 -14.68 19.48 -17.58
CA ALA A 510 -13.87 19.61 -16.37
C ALA A 510 -14.46 20.57 -15.32
N HIS A 511 -15.39 21.44 -15.71
CA HIS A 511 -16.15 22.31 -14.82
C HIS A 511 -17.42 21.65 -14.23
N ASN A 512 -17.77 20.43 -14.63
CA ASN A 512 -19.02 19.78 -14.22
C ASN A 512 -19.14 19.55 -12.71
N TYR A 513 -18.01 19.55 -11.97
CA TYR A 513 -18.03 19.51 -10.50
C TYR A 513 -18.90 20.62 -9.90
N THR A 514 -19.06 21.76 -10.59
CA THR A 514 -19.91 22.86 -10.13
C THR A 514 -21.41 22.52 -10.15
N ASN A 515 -21.82 21.53 -10.97
CA ASN A 515 -23.21 21.11 -11.07
C ASN A 515 -23.73 20.38 -9.83
N VAL A 516 -22.85 19.83 -9.02
CA VAL A 516 -23.20 19.16 -7.76
C VAL A 516 -22.94 20.04 -6.53
N TYR A 517 -22.48 21.27 -6.71
CA TYR A 517 -22.36 22.23 -5.62
C TYR A 517 -23.70 22.86 -5.30
N ASP A 518 -24.17 22.69 -4.07
CA ASP A 518 -25.38 23.34 -3.56
C ASP A 518 -25.02 24.59 -2.75
N PRO A 519 -25.26 25.81 -3.29
CA PRO A 519 -24.91 27.05 -2.60
C PRO A 519 -25.72 27.29 -1.32
N SER A 520 -26.88 26.61 -1.17
CA SER A 520 -27.70 26.73 0.04
C SER A 520 -27.11 26.02 1.24
N THR A 521 -26.36 24.93 1.00
CA THR A 521 -25.65 24.17 2.05
C THR A 521 -24.16 24.48 2.09
N GLY A 522 -23.60 24.92 0.96
CA GLY A 522 -22.17 25.15 0.79
C GLY A 522 -21.36 23.85 0.61
N PHE A 523 -22.00 22.74 0.19
CA PHE A 523 -21.38 21.45 -0.01
C PHE A 523 -21.69 20.85 -1.38
N MET A 524 -20.92 19.82 -1.77
CA MET A 524 -21.27 18.96 -2.88
C MET A 524 -22.42 18.05 -2.42
N ARG A 525 -23.52 18.04 -3.18
CA ARG A 525 -24.77 17.36 -2.81
C ARG A 525 -25.34 16.62 -4.01
N GLY A 526 -25.90 15.46 -3.78
CA GLY A 526 -26.53 14.65 -4.82
C GLY A 526 -27.75 15.32 -5.44
N ARG A 527 -27.95 15.04 -6.72
CA ARG A 527 -29.15 15.44 -7.47
C ARG A 527 -29.98 14.23 -7.87
N GLN A 528 -31.30 14.41 -7.89
CA GLN A 528 -32.20 13.43 -8.48
C GLN A 528 -32.23 13.56 -10.02
N THR A 529 -32.86 12.60 -10.71
CA THR A 529 -32.98 12.59 -12.17
C THR A 529 -33.68 13.86 -12.72
N ASP A 530 -34.60 14.47 -11.95
CA ASP A 530 -35.27 15.72 -12.31
C ASP A 530 -34.41 16.97 -12.04
N GLY A 531 -33.18 16.80 -11.49
CA GLY A 531 -32.27 17.88 -11.15
C GLY A 531 -32.52 18.51 -9.78
N SER A 532 -33.50 18.07 -9.01
CA SER A 532 -33.71 18.51 -7.63
C SER A 532 -32.64 17.97 -6.71
N TRP A 533 -32.39 18.69 -5.60
CA TRP A 533 -31.41 18.25 -4.61
C TRP A 533 -31.95 17.12 -3.74
N ILE A 534 -31.13 16.13 -3.47
CA ILE A 534 -31.44 15.06 -2.51
C ILE A 534 -31.74 15.68 -1.13
N SER A 535 -32.83 15.27 -0.51
CA SER A 535 -33.26 15.77 0.82
C SER A 535 -33.89 14.63 1.62
N PRO A 536 -33.60 14.51 2.94
CA PRO A 536 -32.74 15.38 3.74
C PRO A 536 -31.25 15.21 3.40
N TYR A 537 -30.42 16.19 3.76
CA TYR A 537 -28.97 16.17 3.59
C TYR A 537 -28.26 16.68 4.85
N ASP A 538 -27.34 15.88 5.36
CA ASP A 538 -26.43 16.24 6.46
C ASP A 538 -24.98 16.04 5.99
N PRO A 539 -24.16 17.09 5.91
CA PRO A 539 -22.79 16.97 5.43
C PRO A 539 -21.85 16.17 6.34
N VAL A 540 -22.27 15.84 7.57
CA VAL A 540 -21.50 15.04 8.52
C VAL A 540 -21.75 13.53 8.34
N GLU A 541 -22.94 13.17 7.85
CA GLU A 541 -23.28 11.76 7.65
C GLU A 541 -22.48 11.15 6.49
N PRO A 542 -21.88 9.95 6.68
CA PRO A 542 -21.23 9.23 5.61
C PRO A 542 -22.28 8.53 4.74
N TYR A 543 -22.46 9.00 3.52
CA TYR A 543 -23.37 8.39 2.56
C TYR A 543 -22.66 7.27 1.79
N TYR A 544 -22.37 6.19 2.49
CA TYR A 544 -21.63 5.06 1.94
C TYR A 544 -22.33 4.45 0.71
N ASN A 545 -21.71 4.58 -0.46
CA ASN A 545 -22.26 4.14 -1.77
C ASN A 545 -23.59 4.75 -2.19
N TYR A 546 -23.96 5.91 -1.68
CA TYR A 546 -25.18 6.61 -2.07
C TYR A 546 -24.86 7.87 -2.88
N MET A 547 -24.59 9.01 -2.25
CA MET A 547 -24.10 10.22 -2.93
C MET A 547 -22.59 10.20 -3.07
N THR A 548 -21.91 9.62 -2.08
CA THR A 548 -20.47 9.60 -1.94
C THR A 548 -19.97 8.20 -1.65
N LYS A 549 -18.73 7.92 -2.00
CA LYS A 549 -18.05 6.66 -1.71
C LYS A 549 -17.18 6.82 -0.47
N GLU A 550 -17.53 6.09 0.60
CA GLU A 550 -16.73 6.03 1.83
C GLU A 550 -16.43 7.39 2.45
N ALA A 551 -17.27 8.38 2.18
CA ALA A 551 -17.00 9.76 2.54
C ALA A 551 -18.28 10.47 3.03
N SER A 552 -18.10 11.51 3.84
CA SER A 552 -19.12 12.49 4.17
C SER A 552 -19.08 13.67 3.20
N GLY A 553 -20.08 14.53 3.25
CA GLY A 553 -20.08 15.77 2.46
C GLY A 553 -18.88 16.70 2.78
N TRP A 554 -18.36 16.65 4.02
CA TRP A 554 -17.15 17.37 4.39
C TRP A 554 -15.91 16.83 3.70
N GLN A 555 -15.73 15.51 3.64
CA GLN A 555 -14.59 14.86 3.02
C GLN A 555 -14.60 15.03 1.52
N ASN A 556 -15.74 14.75 0.91
CA ASN A 556 -15.88 14.76 -0.54
C ASN A 556 -15.82 16.16 -1.18
N PHE A 557 -16.09 17.21 -0.38
CA PHE A 557 -16.00 18.59 -0.86
C PHE A 557 -14.63 18.93 -1.47
N TRP A 558 -13.56 18.30 -1.01
CA TRP A 558 -12.19 18.58 -1.43
C TRP A 558 -11.72 17.75 -2.63
N LEU A 559 -12.58 16.91 -3.20
CA LEU A 559 -12.26 16.06 -4.36
C LEU A 559 -12.28 16.84 -5.69
N VAL A 560 -11.63 18.01 -5.70
CA VAL A 560 -11.47 18.90 -6.87
C VAL A 560 -10.02 19.37 -6.96
N PRO A 561 -9.02 18.45 -6.97
CA PRO A 561 -7.62 18.84 -6.90
C PRO A 561 -7.10 19.50 -8.18
N HIS A 562 -7.75 19.29 -9.32
CA HIS A 562 -7.42 19.92 -10.60
C HIS A 562 -7.78 21.41 -10.64
N ASP A 563 -8.75 21.85 -9.81
CA ASP A 563 -9.25 23.22 -9.82
C ASP A 563 -9.48 23.84 -8.44
N VAL A 564 -8.43 23.84 -7.62
CA VAL A 564 -8.50 24.42 -6.27
C VAL A 564 -8.82 25.91 -6.30
N GLN A 565 -8.35 26.66 -7.32
CA GLN A 565 -8.71 28.07 -7.47
C GLN A 565 -10.20 28.23 -7.86
N GLY A 566 -10.72 27.36 -8.71
CA GLY A 566 -12.15 27.30 -9.01
C GLY A 566 -12.98 27.01 -7.77
N LEU A 567 -12.53 26.12 -6.91
CA LEU A 567 -13.17 25.83 -5.63
C LEU A 567 -13.13 27.04 -4.67
N ILE A 568 -12.01 27.76 -4.61
CA ILE A 568 -11.89 29.03 -3.87
C ILE A 568 -12.93 30.05 -4.37
N ASN A 569 -13.08 30.20 -5.68
CA ASN A 569 -14.07 31.10 -6.27
C ASN A 569 -15.50 30.66 -5.98
N LEU A 570 -15.77 29.36 -6.06
CA LEU A 570 -17.09 28.76 -5.87
C LEU A 570 -17.65 28.99 -4.47
N VAL A 571 -16.80 28.94 -3.42
CA VAL A 571 -17.22 29.24 -2.04
C VAL A 571 -17.29 30.72 -1.72
N GLY A 572 -16.94 31.59 -2.67
CA GLY A 572 -17.00 33.05 -2.53
C GLY A 572 -15.74 33.70 -2.03
N GLY A 573 -14.59 33.14 -2.38
CA GLY A 573 -13.27 33.74 -2.22
C GLY A 573 -12.39 33.10 -1.12
N ARG A 574 -11.15 33.56 -1.09
CA ARG A 574 -10.06 33.00 -0.30
C ARG A 574 -10.36 32.90 1.21
N GLU A 575 -10.94 33.94 1.81
CA GLU A 575 -11.21 33.94 3.25
C GLU A 575 -12.26 32.91 3.64
N LYS A 576 -13.34 32.79 2.85
CA LYS A 576 -14.37 31.78 3.09
C LYS A 576 -13.84 30.37 2.88
N PHE A 577 -12.99 30.18 1.89
CA PHE A 577 -12.30 28.91 1.63
C PHE A 577 -11.43 28.52 2.83
N LEU A 578 -10.60 29.43 3.33
CA LEU A 578 -9.77 29.19 4.50
C LEU A 578 -10.59 28.89 5.75
N THR A 579 -11.68 29.63 5.98
CA THR A 579 -12.62 29.36 7.09
C THR A 579 -13.22 27.94 6.98
N LYS A 580 -13.62 27.54 5.78
CA LYS A 580 -14.19 26.20 5.55
C LYS A 580 -13.13 25.11 5.76
N LEU A 581 -11.91 25.33 5.29
CA LEU A 581 -10.79 24.40 5.46
C LEU A 581 -10.37 24.30 6.93
N ASP A 582 -10.30 25.43 7.66
CA ASP A 582 -10.05 25.43 9.11
C ASP A 582 -11.17 24.68 9.86
N THR A 583 -12.43 24.88 9.47
CA THR A 583 -13.58 24.17 10.06
C THR A 583 -13.48 22.68 9.82
N PHE A 584 -13.10 22.25 8.62
CA PHE A 584 -12.89 20.85 8.26
C PHE A 584 -11.90 20.12 9.18
N PHE A 585 -10.77 20.72 9.47
CA PHE A 585 -9.74 20.12 10.35
C PHE A 585 -10.02 20.28 11.85
N ASN A 586 -11.02 21.10 12.25
CA ASN A 586 -11.31 21.36 13.66
C ASN A 586 -12.68 20.87 14.14
N THR A 587 -13.60 20.51 13.24
CA THR A 587 -14.92 19.99 13.61
C THR A 587 -14.83 18.51 13.92
N PRO A 588 -15.13 18.06 15.15
CA PRO A 588 -15.01 16.64 15.50
C PRO A 588 -15.90 15.75 14.62
N TYR A 589 -15.34 14.64 14.17
CA TYR A 589 -16.07 13.60 13.44
C TYR A 589 -16.76 12.67 14.43
N ARG A 590 -18.09 12.57 14.34
CA ARG A 590 -18.92 11.74 15.26
C ARG A 590 -20.08 11.09 14.51
N PRO A 591 -19.85 10.42 13.37
CA PRO A 591 -20.92 9.82 12.60
C PRO A 591 -21.48 8.58 13.30
N LYS A 592 -22.69 8.20 12.90
CA LYS A 592 -23.32 6.93 13.30
C LYS A 592 -23.04 5.88 12.22
N GLY A 593 -22.08 5.03 12.46
CA GLY A 593 -21.73 3.92 11.58
C GLY A 593 -20.86 4.35 10.39
N ILE A 594 -19.62 3.90 10.37
CA ILE A 594 -18.66 4.16 9.32
C ILE A 594 -18.14 2.82 8.79
N ALA A 595 -17.60 2.84 7.57
CA ALA A 595 -16.74 1.78 7.08
C ALA A 595 -15.52 1.62 8.00
N ARG A 596 -15.11 0.38 8.24
CA ARG A 596 -14.04 0.04 9.20
C ARG A 596 -12.67 0.54 8.77
N ASP A 597 -12.48 0.78 7.46
CA ASP A 597 -11.28 1.29 6.82
C ASP A 597 -11.16 2.81 6.86
N VAL A 598 -12.26 3.52 7.14
CA VAL A 598 -12.28 5.00 7.23
C VAL A 598 -11.83 5.43 8.63
N THR A 599 -10.53 5.49 8.88
CA THR A 599 -9.90 5.87 10.15
C THR A 599 -8.81 6.91 9.94
N GLY A 600 -8.23 7.45 11.00
CA GLY A 600 -7.19 8.48 10.93
C GLY A 600 -7.79 9.88 10.81
N MET A 601 -8.62 10.26 11.81
CA MET A 601 -9.37 11.52 11.78
C MET A 601 -8.59 12.68 12.39
N ILE A 602 -8.64 13.83 11.72
CA ILE A 602 -8.33 15.15 12.28
C ILE A 602 -9.51 16.06 11.96
N GLY A 603 -10.39 16.30 12.93
CA GLY A 603 -11.69 16.93 12.66
C GLY A 603 -12.52 16.05 11.74
N GLN A 604 -12.96 16.59 10.61
CA GLN A 604 -13.69 15.86 9.56
C GLN A 604 -12.77 15.19 8.52
N TYR A 605 -11.48 15.55 8.49
CA TYR A 605 -10.47 14.96 7.62
C TYR A 605 -10.22 13.50 7.96
N CYS A 606 -10.23 12.62 6.96
CA CYS A 606 -9.94 11.20 7.10
C CYS A 606 -8.66 10.84 6.34
N HIS A 607 -7.57 10.65 7.05
CA HIS A 607 -6.29 10.30 6.41
C HIS A 607 -6.28 8.89 5.81
N GLY A 608 -7.02 7.97 6.40
CA GLY A 608 -7.10 6.57 5.98
C GLY A 608 -7.97 6.33 4.75
N ASN A 609 -8.52 7.39 4.13
CA ASN A 609 -9.24 7.27 2.86
C ASN A 609 -8.69 8.28 1.86
N GLN A 610 -8.38 7.84 0.64
CA GLN A 610 -7.63 8.60 -0.36
C GLN A 610 -8.32 9.87 -0.87
N PRO A 611 -9.66 9.97 -0.99
CA PRO A 611 -10.33 11.12 -1.60
C PRO A 611 -10.03 12.48 -0.97
N ASP A 612 -9.65 12.56 0.30
CA ASP A 612 -9.36 13.85 0.93
C ASP A 612 -7.89 14.05 1.37
N GLN A 613 -7.00 13.08 1.11
CA GLN A 613 -5.58 13.15 1.48
C GLN A 613 -4.86 14.39 0.93
N GLN A 614 -5.25 14.91 -0.24
CA GLN A 614 -4.72 16.12 -0.85
C GLN A 614 -5.17 17.40 -0.13
N ALA A 615 -6.28 17.38 0.61
CA ALA A 615 -6.85 18.56 1.25
C ALA A 615 -5.87 19.23 2.25
N ALA A 616 -4.99 18.44 2.89
CA ALA A 616 -3.95 18.94 3.78
C ALA A 616 -2.99 19.93 3.10
N TYR A 617 -2.87 19.89 1.76
CA TYR A 617 -2.01 20.76 0.96
C TYR A 617 -2.74 21.98 0.38
N PHE A 618 -4.05 22.11 0.55
CA PHE A 618 -4.84 23.18 -0.07
C PHE A 618 -4.58 24.57 0.52
N TYR A 619 -4.03 24.66 1.73
CA TYR A 619 -3.59 25.93 2.29
C TYR A 619 -2.50 26.62 1.44
N ASN A 620 -1.69 25.85 0.68
CA ASN A 620 -0.69 26.40 -0.23
C ASN A 620 -1.33 27.22 -1.36
N TYR A 621 -2.49 26.77 -1.88
CA TYR A 621 -3.26 27.47 -2.91
C TYR A 621 -3.93 28.75 -2.36
N ALA A 622 -4.28 28.71 -1.09
CA ALA A 622 -4.87 29.85 -0.40
C ALA A 622 -3.84 30.78 0.29
N GLY A 623 -2.53 30.61 0.01
CA GLY A 623 -1.44 31.45 0.48
C GLY A 623 -1.19 31.40 1.99
N GLN A 624 -1.46 30.26 2.61
CA GLN A 624 -1.13 29.97 4.01
C GLN A 624 -0.30 28.67 4.14
N PRO A 625 0.86 28.53 3.45
CA PRO A 625 1.63 27.30 3.43
C PRO A 625 2.11 26.85 4.82
N TRP A 626 2.24 27.74 5.78
CA TRP A 626 2.61 27.37 7.15
C TRP A 626 1.59 26.45 7.83
N LYS A 627 0.29 26.56 7.48
CA LYS A 627 -0.76 25.64 7.99
C LYS A 627 -0.61 24.24 7.39
N THR A 628 -0.27 24.15 6.11
CA THR A 628 0.11 22.86 5.50
C THR A 628 1.29 22.25 6.25
N GLN A 629 2.35 23.02 6.53
CA GLN A 629 3.55 22.52 7.22
C GLN A 629 3.22 21.96 8.60
N GLU A 630 2.41 22.67 9.38
CA GLU A 630 1.96 22.24 10.70
C GLU A 630 1.11 20.96 10.62
N LEU A 631 0.14 20.95 9.71
CA LEU A 631 -0.79 19.83 9.55
C LEU A 631 -0.09 18.55 9.06
N ILE A 632 0.80 18.65 8.08
CA ILE A 632 1.56 17.51 7.57
C ILE A 632 2.44 16.91 8.67
N ARG A 633 3.16 17.74 9.45
CA ARG A 633 3.95 17.24 10.58
C ARG A 633 3.07 16.57 11.64
N LYS A 634 1.88 17.10 11.90
CA LYS A 634 0.89 16.51 12.80
C LYS A 634 0.43 15.15 12.30
N ILE A 635 0.08 15.01 11.01
CA ILE A 635 -0.36 13.74 10.42
C ILE A 635 0.76 12.69 10.51
N LEU A 636 1.98 13.02 10.07
CA LEU A 636 3.14 12.12 10.10
C LEU A 636 3.42 11.58 11.51
N ASN A 637 3.26 12.41 12.55
CA ASN A 637 3.56 12.04 13.93
C ASN A 637 2.43 11.26 14.62
N LEU A 638 1.17 11.56 14.31
CA LEU A 638 0.02 10.99 15.02
C LEU A 638 -0.55 9.74 14.36
N MET A 639 -0.50 9.64 13.02
CA MET A 639 -1.23 8.62 12.29
C MET A 639 -0.45 7.32 12.10
N TYR A 640 0.88 7.38 12.17
CA TYR A 640 1.75 6.25 11.85
C TYR A 640 2.58 5.84 13.07
N GLY A 641 2.55 4.55 13.40
CA GLY A 641 3.31 3.99 14.50
C GLY A 641 2.97 4.63 15.86
N SER A 642 1.74 5.08 16.06
CA SER A 642 1.30 5.74 17.29
C SER A 642 0.93 4.77 18.40
N ASP A 643 0.66 3.51 18.07
CA ASP A 643 0.39 2.45 19.03
C ASP A 643 1.65 2.07 19.84
N LYS A 644 1.46 1.33 20.91
CA LYS A 644 2.55 0.87 21.79
C LYS A 644 3.62 -0.02 21.15
N PHE A 645 3.34 -0.55 19.96
CA PHE A 645 4.28 -1.39 19.21
C PHE A 645 4.98 -0.62 18.08
N GLY A 646 4.54 0.60 17.79
CA GLY A 646 5.04 1.38 16.67
C GLY A 646 4.59 0.86 15.30
N LEU A 647 3.46 0.17 15.23
CA LEU A 647 2.95 -0.52 14.05
C LEU A 647 1.65 0.06 13.48
N ALA A 648 1.03 1.02 14.18
CA ALA A 648 -0.26 1.60 13.80
C ALA A 648 -0.25 2.25 12.41
N TYR A 649 -1.41 2.18 11.76
CA TYR A 649 -1.62 2.72 10.43
C TYR A 649 -3.04 3.27 10.28
N PRO A 650 -3.26 4.41 9.62
CA PRO A 650 -4.60 4.92 9.34
C PRO A 650 -5.20 4.23 8.13
N GLY A 651 -6.46 3.81 8.20
CA GLY A 651 -7.16 3.13 7.11
C GLY A 651 -6.42 1.91 6.57
N MET A 652 -6.56 1.67 5.28
CA MET A 652 -5.84 0.62 4.56
C MET A 652 -4.67 1.20 3.77
N ASP A 653 -3.65 0.37 3.50
CA ASP A 653 -2.49 0.78 2.68
C ASP A 653 -2.81 0.87 1.18
N ASP A 654 -3.82 0.13 0.74
CA ASP A 654 -4.36 0.13 -0.62
C ASP A 654 -3.27 0.05 -1.69
N GLN A 655 -2.55 -1.08 -1.65
CA GLN A 655 -1.46 -1.37 -2.58
C GLN A 655 -0.30 -0.36 -2.56
N GLY A 656 -0.04 0.25 -1.41
CA GLY A 656 1.05 1.21 -1.25
C GLY A 656 0.63 2.68 -1.43
N ALA A 657 -0.66 2.97 -1.58
CA ALA A 657 -1.15 4.34 -1.73
C ALA A 657 -0.88 5.18 -0.46
N THR A 658 -1.35 4.69 0.70
CA THR A 658 -1.15 5.38 1.98
C THR A 658 0.33 5.43 2.39
N SER A 659 1.09 4.37 2.10
CA SER A 659 2.54 4.34 2.27
C SER A 659 3.26 5.37 1.41
N SER A 660 2.88 5.51 0.13
CA SER A 660 3.49 6.49 -0.78
C SER A 660 3.18 7.93 -0.37
N TRP A 661 2.00 8.18 0.21
CA TRP A 661 1.68 9.47 0.81
C TRP A 661 2.67 9.83 1.93
N TYR A 662 2.95 8.86 2.84
CA TYR A 662 3.93 9.06 3.91
C TYR A 662 5.33 9.36 3.35
N VAL A 663 5.80 8.56 2.39
CA VAL A 663 7.13 8.74 1.78
C VAL A 663 7.27 10.13 1.18
N LEU A 664 6.35 10.53 0.30
CA LEU A 664 6.40 11.84 -0.37
C LEU A 664 6.29 13.00 0.65
N SER A 665 5.37 12.91 1.60
CA SER A 665 5.17 13.94 2.61
C SER A 665 6.35 14.08 3.57
N ALA A 666 7.00 12.95 3.94
CA ALA A 666 8.21 12.94 4.77
C ALA A 666 9.43 13.55 4.05
N LEU A 667 9.49 13.43 2.71
CA LEU A 667 10.46 14.13 1.88
C LEU A 667 10.21 15.66 1.83
N GLY A 668 9.02 16.10 2.24
CA GLY A 668 8.64 17.51 2.29
C GLY A 668 7.85 18.02 1.10
N PHE A 669 7.29 17.14 0.26
CA PHE A 669 6.42 17.51 -0.86
C PHE A 669 5.38 16.41 -1.16
N TYR A 670 4.34 16.78 -1.91
CA TYR A 670 3.28 15.86 -2.32
C TYR A 670 2.73 16.24 -3.70
N THR A 671 2.11 15.29 -4.39
CA THR A 671 1.42 15.52 -5.66
C THR A 671 -0.08 15.64 -5.42
N VAL A 672 -0.62 16.86 -5.48
CA VAL A 672 -2.06 17.12 -5.30
C VAL A 672 -2.85 16.66 -6.52
N ASP A 673 -2.30 16.92 -7.71
CA ASP A 673 -2.82 16.43 -8.99
C ASP A 673 -1.73 15.61 -9.69
N PRO A 674 -1.84 14.27 -9.72
CA PRO A 674 -0.81 13.38 -10.28
C PRO A 674 -0.63 13.53 -11.79
N ALA A 675 -1.66 14.01 -12.52
CA ALA A 675 -1.56 14.34 -13.93
C ALA A 675 -0.67 15.57 -14.19
N SER A 676 -0.55 16.45 -13.21
CA SER A 676 0.30 17.63 -13.26
C SER A 676 1.77 17.29 -12.94
N PRO A 677 2.76 17.96 -13.56
CA PRO A 677 4.17 17.80 -13.21
C PRO A 677 4.57 18.50 -11.91
N ASN A 678 3.63 19.08 -11.16
CA ASN A 678 3.91 19.94 -10.02
C ASN A 678 3.90 19.16 -8.70
N TYR A 679 4.80 19.55 -7.80
CA TYR A 679 4.93 19.04 -6.44
C TYR A 679 4.68 20.16 -5.45
N ILE A 680 3.77 19.96 -4.52
CA ILE A 680 3.37 20.95 -3.53
C ILE A 680 4.21 20.76 -2.27
N ILE A 681 4.87 21.82 -1.80
CA ILE A 681 5.77 21.74 -0.66
C ILE A 681 4.97 21.67 0.64
N GLY A 682 5.29 20.68 1.47
CA GLY A 682 4.86 20.54 2.85
C GLY A 682 5.98 20.95 3.82
N THR A 683 6.42 20.02 4.68
CA THR A 683 7.54 20.20 5.60
C THR A 683 8.41 18.95 5.63
N PRO A 684 9.72 19.04 5.37
CA PRO A 684 10.60 17.87 5.44
C PRO A 684 10.65 17.28 6.85
N LEU A 685 10.62 15.96 6.95
CA LEU A 685 10.74 15.26 8.23
C LEU A 685 12.21 15.08 8.64
N PHE A 686 13.11 14.94 7.68
CA PHE A 686 14.53 14.65 7.85
C PHE A 686 15.39 15.89 7.61
N ASP A 687 16.61 15.89 8.18
CA ASP A 687 17.59 16.97 7.97
C ASP A 687 18.12 16.98 6.53
N GLU A 688 18.28 15.80 5.96
CA GLU A 688 18.67 15.62 4.56
C GLU A 688 17.98 14.38 3.98
N ALA A 689 17.53 14.49 2.74
CA ALA A 689 17.11 13.36 1.92
C ALA A 689 17.80 13.45 0.55
N VAL A 690 18.28 12.30 0.06
CA VAL A 690 18.78 12.15 -1.31
C VAL A 690 17.86 11.18 -2.03
N VAL A 691 17.15 11.64 -3.04
CA VAL A 691 16.32 10.81 -3.91
C VAL A 691 17.09 10.55 -5.21
N HIS A 692 17.46 9.29 -5.42
CA HIS A 692 18.13 8.86 -6.64
C HIS A 692 17.09 8.73 -7.76
N LEU A 693 16.98 9.78 -8.54
CA LEU A 693 16.02 9.83 -9.66
C LEU A 693 16.45 8.85 -10.77
N GLY A 694 15.50 8.35 -11.49
CA GLY A 694 15.78 7.62 -12.71
C GLY A 694 16.73 8.39 -13.63
N GLY A 695 17.65 7.69 -14.32
CA GLY A 695 18.65 8.33 -15.18
C GLY A 695 19.92 8.80 -14.44
N GLY A 696 20.12 8.42 -13.18
CA GLY A 696 21.36 8.66 -12.45
C GLY A 696 21.56 10.11 -12.00
N LYS A 697 20.47 10.78 -11.65
CA LYS A 697 20.45 12.15 -11.14
C LYS A 697 19.88 12.14 -9.71
N ASP A 698 20.29 13.10 -8.89
CA ASP A 698 19.86 13.19 -7.50
C ASP A 698 19.03 14.44 -7.27
N LEU A 699 17.91 14.27 -6.55
CA LEU A 699 17.24 15.36 -5.87
C LEU A 699 17.71 15.35 -4.41
N VAL A 700 18.47 16.37 -4.02
CA VAL A 700 18.95 16.56 -2.65
C VAL A 700 18.04 17.56 -1.95
N ILE A 701 17.41 17.15 -0.86
CA ILE A 701 16.56 17.99 -0.01
C ILE A 701 17.28 18.19 1.31
N GLN A 702 17.55 19.44 1.71
CA GLN A 702 18.16 19.77 2.99
C GLN A 702 17.24 20.65 3.80
N ALA A 703 16.99 20.28 5.04
CA ALA A 703 16.24 21.07 6.02
C ALA A 703 17.15 21.46 7.18
N ARG A 704 17.75 22.64 7.08
CA ARG A 704 18.67 23.17 8.11
C ARG A 704 17.90 23.61 9.34
N ASN A 705 18.45 23.31 10.52
CA ASN A 705 17.81 23.55 11.82
C ASN A 705 16.48 22.82 12.00
N ASN A 706 16.22 21.74 11.25
CA ASN A 706 15.00 20.95 11.37
C ASN A 706 14.92 20.29 12.75
N SER A 707 13.75 20.25 13.33
CA SER A 707 13.45 19.52 14.57
C SER A 707 11.94 19.41 14.76
N GLU A 708 11.49 18.71 15.79
CA GLU A 708 10.09 18.66 16.18
C GLU A 708 9.48 20.08 16.38
N LYS A 709 10.26 21.03 16.92
CA LYS A 709 9.83 22.42 17.13
C LYS A 709 10.04 23.31 15.90
N ASN A 710 11.10 23.08 15.14
CA ASN A 710 11.45 23.89 13.97
C ASN A 710 10.88 23.23 12.70
N LEU A 711 9.57 23.28 12.56
CA LEU A 711 8.84 22.66 11.45
C LEU A 711 8.42 23.64 10.35
N TYR A 712 8.58 24.95 10.59
CA TYR A 712 8.14 25.98 9.64
C TYR A 712 9.29 26.47 8.76
N ILE A 713 9.06 26.52 7.45
CA ILE A 713 10.00 27.03 6.47
C ILE A 713 10.13 28.55 6.62
N GLN A 714 11.33 29.03 6.93
CA GLN A 714 11.65 30.45 7.02
C GLN A 714 12.10 31.01 5.68
N SER A 715 12.87 30.26 4.91
CA SER A 715 13.27 30.55 3.54
C SER A 715 13.62 29.27 2.80
N ALA A 716 13.64 29.33 1.48
CA ALA A 716 14.05 28.23 0.64
C ALA A 716 14.94 28.69 -0.50
N THR A 717 15.81 27.79 -0.97
CA THR A 717 16.55 27.94 -2.23
C THR A 717 16.43 26.69 -3.07
N LEU A 718 16.34 26.85 -4.40
CA LEU A 718 16.44 25.77 -5.36
C LEU A 718 17.67 26.01 -6.25
N ASN A 719 18.61 25.09 -6.23
CA ASN A 719 19.90 25.20 -6.91
C ASN A 719 20.66 26.50 -6.56
N GLY A 720 20.56 26.91 -5.27
CA GLY A 720 21.21 28.10 -4.75
C GLY A 720 20.49 29.42 -5.04
N GLN A 721 19.40 29.42 -5.80
CA GLN A 721 18.58 30.60 -6.07
C GLN A 721 17.42 30.69 -5.07
N PRO A 722 17.06 31.89 -4.58
CA PRO A 722 15.91 32.08 -3.68
C PRO A 722 14.63 31.48 -4.29
N TRP A 723 13.89 30.72 -3.48
CA TRP A 723 12.66 30.06 -3.89
C TRP A 723 11.50 30.44 -2.98
N ASN A 724 10.59 31.25 -3.49
CA ASN A 724 9.47 31.79 -2.74
C ASN A 724 8.11 31.20 -3.16
N LYS A 725 8.12 30.08 -3.90
CA LYS A 725 6.91 29.35 -4.28
C LYS A 725 6.72 28.15 -3.37
N PRO A 726 5.50 27.88 -2.86
CA PRO A 726 5.22 26.70 -2.05
C PRO A 726 5.00 25.44 -2.93
N TRP A 727 5.66 25.37 -4.07
CA TRP A 727 5.64 24.27 -5.03
C TRP A 727 6.84 24.37 -5.99
N PHE A 728 7.14 23.26 -6.66
CA PHE A 728 8.12 23.19 -7.76
C PHE A 728 7.62 22.19 -8.83
N SER A 729 8.16 22.29 -10.05
CA SER A 729 7.79 21.39 -11.14
C SER A 729 8.81 20.25 -11.31
N HIS A 730 8.42 19.19 -12.03
CA HIS A 730 9.35 18.12 -12.40
C HIS A 730 10.52 18.65 -13.25
N ALA A 731 10.27 19.62 -14.10
CA ALA A 731 11.32 20.26 -14.92
C ALA A 731 12.42 20.91 -14.07
N ASP A 732 12.08 21.40 -12.86
CA ASP A 732 13.04 22.01 -11.94
C ASP A 732 14.00 20.98 -11.32
N ILE A 733 13.65 19.69 -11.33
CA ILE A 733 14.39 18.61 -10.68
C ILE A 733 14.88 17.50 -11.62
N ALA A 734 14.36 17.39 -12.84
CA ALA A 734 14.62 16.29 -13.77
C ALA A 734 16.10 16.06 -14.09
N ASN A 735 16.93 17.10 -14.03
CA ASN A 735 18.38 17.02 -14.28
C ASN A 735 19.22 16.97 -12.99
N GLY A 736 18.59 16.63 -11.87
CA GLY A 736 19.17 16.76 -10.54
C GLY A 736 18.95 18.16 -9.97
N ALA A 737 18.72 18.24 -8.67
CA ALA A 737 18.49 19.51 -8.00
C ALA A 737 18.87 19.47 -6.52
N LYS A 738 19.13 20.66 -5.97
CA LYS A 738 19.31 20.85 -4.53
C LYS A 738 18.28 21.85 -4.02
N LEU A 739 17.33 21.34 -3.21
CA LEU A 739 16.31 22.13 -2.52
C LEU A 739 16.75 22.27 -1.06
N VAL A 740 16.95 23.51 -0.60
CA VAL A 740 17.39 23.81 0.77
C VAL A 740 16.36 24.65 1.48
N PHE A 741 15.93 24.23 2.65
CA PHE A 741 15.04 24.94 3.54
C PHE A 741 15.78 25.39 4.79
N GLU A 742 15.58 26.63 5.23
CA GLU A 742 15.92 27.09 6.57
C GLU A 742 14.66 26.96 7.43
N MET A 743 14.76 26.14 8.48
CA MET A 743 13.61 25.81 9.33
C MET A 743 13.62 26.64 10.62
N GLY A 744 12.45 26.90 11.18
CA GLY A 744 12.30 27.66 12.43
C GLY A 744 11.03 27.30 13.20
N PRO A 745 10.92 27.79 14.47
CA PRO A 745 9.85 27.40 15.38
C PRO A 745 8.57 28.23 15.25
N GLN A 746 8.57 29.26 14.43
CA GLN A 746 7.41 30.14 14.26
C GLN A 746 6.92 30.13 12.82
N PRO A 747 5.59 30.17 12.58
CA PRO A 747 5.03 30.30 11.26
C PRO A 747 5.59 31.50 10.51
N ASN A 748 6.11 31.29 9.30
CA ASN A 748 6.47 32.39 8.40
C ASN A 748 5.29 32.73 7.47
N MET A 749 4.55 33.77 7.81
CA MET A 749 3.36 34.18 7.05
C MET A 749 3.68 34.88 5.72
N LYS A 750 4.97 35.07 5.39
CA LYS A 750 5.39 35.74 4.15
C LYS A 750 5.90 34.78 3.08
N TRP A 751 6.57 33.71 3.48
CA TRP A 751 7.09 32.73 2.51
C TRP A 751 5.96 32.00 1.80
N GLY A 752 5.94 32.02 0.47
CA GLY A 752 4.97 31.32 -0.35
C GLY A 752 3.54 31.86 -0.29
N SER A 753 3.30 33.04 0.31
CA SER A 753 1.95 33.58 0.54
C SER A 753 1.49 34.61 -0.51
N ALA A 754 2.41 35.06 -1.38
CA ALA A 754 2.05 35.99 -2.45
C ALA A 754 1.04 35.35 -3.42
N PRO A 755 0.07 36.11 -3.96
CA PRO A 755 -0.96 35.56 -4.86
C PRO A 755 -0.38 34.85 -6.09
N ASP A 756 0.70 35.36 -6.65
CA ASP A 756 1.42 34.80 -7.80
C ASP A 756 2.32 33.61 -7.45
N ALA A 757 2.50 33.32 -6.15
CA ALA A 757 3.24 32.16 -5.67
C ALA A 757 2.35 30.90 -5.57
N ALA A 758 1.02 31.02 -5.65
CA ALA A 758 0.10 29.89 -5.53
C ALA A 758 0.41 28.80 -6.56
N PRO A 759 0.22 27.52 -6.20
CA PRO A 759 0.36 26.42 -7.15
C PRO A 759 -0.59 26.58 -8.34
N PRO A 760 -0.24 26.05 -9.53
CA PRO A 760 -1.12 26.06 -10.70
C PRO A 760 -2.46 25.34 -10.44
N SER A 761 -3.52 25.86 -11.04
CA SER A 761 -4.89 25.34 -11.01
C SER A 761 -5.51 25.50 -12.41
N MET A 762 -6.57 24.74 -12.73
CA MET A 762 -7.30 24.86 -14.00
C MET A 762 -7.80 26.30 -14.17
N THR A 763 -8.53 26.82 -13.20
CA THR A 763 -8.91 28.23 -13.12
C THR A 763 -7.69 29.06 -12.74
N LYS A 764 -7.47 30.14 -13.49
CA LYS A 764 -6.37 31.07 -13.20
C LYS A 764 -6.77 32.06 -12.12
N ASN A 765 -5.79 32.52 -11.33
CA ASN A 765 -5.93 33.60 -10.34
C ASN A 765 -6.29 34.93 -10.98
#